data_40bd78388f426e3bdd651520df1a800a
#
_entry.id   40bd78388f426e3bdd651520df1a800a
#
_cell.length_a   1.000
_cell.length_b   1.000
_cell.length_c   1.000
_cell.angle_alpha   90.00
_cell.angle_beta   90.00
_cell.angle_gamma   90.00
#
_symmetry.space_group_name_H-M   'P 1'
#
loop_
_entity.id
_entity.type
_entity.pdbx_description
1 polymer ?
#
loop_
_entity_poly.entity_id
_entity_poly.type
_entity_poly.pdbx_seq_one_letter_code
_entity_poly.pdbx_strand_id
1 'polypeptide(L)'
;MKRISYVILASILSAGFASCNYLSIDDYFSDEIKIDEVFANKRNVQAYIWGMTGDLRDEGSLYQYADFPGPLATDEAFTMYGTQFGYNGMKLVLGEISASNPYSFSNVWTTSYQCIRRANTVFARIDEAKDLTAQDRAELLSLNRFIRAYAYYKLWLAYGPVILIGDEEIPSNLDLGDYDRARATNEETVEYICSELEEAAKYLPETYPLMEFGRPTKGAAYGLIARIRTYYASPLWNGGEAARRCFGNWYRKTDRVKYVTTDEYDEERWAIAAAACKRVMNMKKSGAPMYSLFTVQEDTQTPPLPEGVTSDPDFYEPYPVGAAGIDHLRSYSEQFTGEAVIATNPEYVWGRKSQTLVDNTRMGFPISFGGWGGMALTQKIVDSYSMYDGRSIDNSSEAYPYSESGFTNEQKSFSGYRLNAGVYNMYDNREMRFYACVGFSERFWPMSSTTMSGKYNQTVTYYYDSPNGKQNSATDYSPTGYVIVKYIHPNDAWDGDNARRMDKGYPIIRYADILLMYAESLNHLTKAYEIKLGDETYSVSRDLNEIKSAFNLVRHRSGMPGISNNDLADEETFQKILEIERMKEFLHEGQRYFDVRRWGIYEETENETIMGMNVDGSKENFYQRTVPNTSRIGARLVHKKLYLLPIPLNEIRKLPSCDQNPDWES
;
A
#
# COMPACT_ATOMS: atom_id res chain seq x y z
N MET A 1 -24.32 -44.76 -66.14
CA MET A 1 -24.39 -43.56 -65.33
C MET A 1 -25.17 -43.74 -64.00
N LYS A 2 -26.21 -44.57 -63.90
CA LYS A 2 -26.97 -44.72 -62.60
C LYS A 2 -26.25 -45.50 -61.48
N ARG A 3 -25.24 -46.36 -61.80
CA ARG A 3 -24.46 -47.09 -60.75
C ARG A 3 -23.34 -46.29 -60.08
N ILE A 4 -22.87 -45.25 -60.74
CA ILE A 4 -21.81 -44.32 -60.13
C ILE A 4 -22.44 -43.36 -59.17
N SER A 5 -23.68 -42.93 -59.35
CA SER A 5 -24.40 -42.03 -58.46
C SER A 5 -24.73 -42.66 -57.11
N TYR A 6 -24.94 -43.97 -57.01
CA TYR A 6 -25.18 -44.61 -55.68
C TYR A 6 -23.92 -44.89 -54.89
N VAL A 7 -22.77 -45.06 -55.56
CA VAL A 7 -21.46 -45.18 -54.83
C VAL A 7 -21.00 -43.84 -54.26
N ILE A 8 -21.25 -42.74 -54.98
CA ILE A 8 -20.91 -41.37 -54.45
C ILE A 8 -21.88 -40.99 -53.35
N LEU A 9 -23.15 -41.37 -53.36
CA LEU A 9 -24.10 -41.08 -52.29
C LEU A 9 -23.83 -41.93 -51.02
N ALA A 10 -23.40 -43.20 -51.22
CA ALA A 10 -23.00 -44.06 -50.09
C ALA A 10 -21.68 -43.60 -49.43
N SER A 11 -20.73 -43.10 -50.24
CA SER A 11 -19.47 -42.50 -49.64
C SER A 11 -19.68 -41.15 -48.96
N ILE A 12 -20.69 -40.39 -49.36
CA ILE A 12 -21.04 -39.13 -48.65
C ILE A 12 -21.80 -39.42 -47.35
N LEU A 13 -22.59 -40.47 -47.25
CA LEU A 13 -23.26 -40.90 -46.04
C LEU A 13 -22.32 -41.58 -45.02
N SER A 14 -21.28 -42.30 -45.52
CA SER A 14 -20.26 -42.87 -44.59
C SER A 14 -19.24 -41.87 -44.10
N ALA A 15 -19.05 -40.73 -44.76
CA ALA A 15 -18.23 -39.62 -44.26
C ALA A 15 -18.95 -38.78 -43.21
N GLY A 16 -20.27 -38.84 -43.09
CA GLY A 16 -21.08 -38.09 -42.11
C GLY A 16 -21.06 -38.70 -40.71
N PHE A 17 -20.62 -39.95 -40.53
CA PHE A 17 -20.54 -40.58 -39.21
C PHE A 17 -19.14 -40.55 -38.57
N ALA A 18 -18.11 -40.07 -39.29
CA ALA A 18 -16.77 -39.88 -38.73
C ALA A 18 -16.53 -38.46 -38.16
N SER A 19 -17.57 -37.60 -38.19
CA SER A 19 -17.45 -36.17 -37.81
C SER A 19 -17.80 -35.87 -36.35
N CYS A 20 -18.14 -36.87 -35.53
CA CYS A 20 -18.50 -36.60 -34.13
C CYS A 20 -17.30 -36.35 -33.20
N ASN A 21 -16.05 -36.66 -33.63
CA ASN A 21 -14.88 -36.40 -32.82
C ASN A 21 -14.08 -35.15 -33.23
N TYR A 22 -14.44 -34.47 -34.31
CA TYR A 22 -13.71 -33.28 -34.77
C TYR A 22 -14.15 -31.99 -34.07
N LEU A 23 -15.19 -32.05 -33.24
CA LEU A 23 -15.68 -30.95 -32.39
C LEU A 23 -15.47 -31.23 -30.88
N SER A 24 -14.80 -32.33 -30.54
CA SER A 24 -14.35 -32.51 -29.16
C SER A 24 -13.18 -31.56 -28.90
N ILE A 25 -13.46 -30.54 -28.12
CA ILE A 25 -12.45 -29.64 -27.59
C ILE A 25 -11.79 -30.21 -26.31
N ASP A 26 -12.13 -31.45 -25.93
CA ASP A 26 -11.63 -32.15 -24.74
C ASP A 26 -10.11 -32.34 -24.77
N ASP A 27 -9.53 -32.58 -25.96
CA ASP A 27 -8.07 -32.69 -26.13
C ASP A 27 -7.35 -31.34 -26.00
N TYR A 28 -8.05 -30.21 -26.19
CA TYR A 28 -7.50 -28.86 -25.98
C TYR A 28 -7.50 -28.45 -24.49
N PHE A 29 -8.34 -29.09 -23.68
CA PHE A 29 -8.47 -28.87 -22.25
C PHE A 29 -7.92 -30.04 -21.40
N SER A 30 -7.21 -30.98 -22.02
CA SER A 30 -6.65 -32.16 -21.34
C SER A 30 -5.61 -31.79 -20.27
N ASP A 31 -5.03 -30.58 -20.31
CA ASP A 31 -4.07 -30.08 -19.34
C ASP A 31 -4.73 -29.20 -18.25
N GLU A 32 -6.03 -28.91 -18.33
CA GLU A 32 -6.75 -28.18 -17.28
C GLU A 32 -7.32 -29.15 -16.25
N ILE A 33 -6.95 -28.96 -14.98
CA ILE A 33 -7.51 -29.72 -13.86
C ILE A 33 -9.00 -29.42 -13.75
N LYS A 34 -9.84 -30.43 -13.96
CA LYS A 34 -11.29 -30.30 -13.79
C LYS A 34 -11.62 -30.03 -12.32
N ILE A 35 -12.69 -29.27 -12.07
CA ILE A 35 -13.08 -28.88 -10.70
C ILE A 35 -13.25 -30.10 -9.76
N ASP A 36 -13.67 -31.25 -10.27
CA ASP A 36 -13.79 -32.48 -9.46
C ASP A 36 -12.42 -33.07 -9.11
N GLU A 37 -11.41 -32.88 -9.96
CA GLU A 37 -10.03 -33.31 -9.68
C GLU A 37 -9.36 -32.39 -8.63
N VAL A 38 -9.78 -31.14 -8.52
CA VAL A 38 -9.32 -30.21 -7.46
C VAL A 38 -9.60 -30.80 -6.09
N PHE A 39 -10.80 -31.32 -5.86
CA PHE A 39 -11.22 -31.85 -4.58
C PHE A 39 -10.92 -33.35 -4.39
N ALA A 40 -10.16 -33.97 -5.31
CA ALA A 40 -9.78 -35.37 -5.19
C ALA A 40 -8.73 -35.63 -4.10
N ASN A 41 -7.88 -34.67 -3.73
CA ASN A 41 -6.81 -34.83 -2.75
C ASN A 41 -6.34 -33.49 -2.15
N LYS A 42 -5.64 -33.60 -1.01
CA LYS A 42 -5.08 -32.45 -0.26
C LYS A 42 -4.23 -31.53 -1.13
N ARG A 43 -3.32 -32.08 -1.94
CA ARG A 43 -2.37 -31.28 -2.73
C ARG A 43 -3.10 -30.35 -3.70
N ASN A 44 -4.11 -30.88 -4.38
CA ASN A 44 -4.88 -30.12 -5.35
C ASN A 44 -5.74 -29.04 -4.69
N VAL A 45 -6.39 -29.38 -3.56
CA VAL A 45 -7.16 -28.40 -2.74
C VAL A 45 -6.22 -27.26 -2.28
N GLN A 46 -5.05 -27.59 -1.76
CA GLN A 46 -4.06 -26.60 -1.31
C GLN A 46 -3.61 -25.70 -2.46
N ALA A 47 -3.32 -26.27 -3.64
CA ALA A 47 -2.93 -25.51 -4.83
C ALA A 47 -4.08 -24.60 -5.32
N TYR A 48 -5.31 -25.08 -5.27
CA TYR A 48 -6.48 -24.28 -5.65
C TYR A 48 -6.70 -23.09 -4.72
N ILE A 49 -6.66 -23.30 -3.39
CA ILE A 49 -6.78 -22.23 -2.40
C ILE A 49 -5.66 -21.20 -2.61
N TRP A 50 -4.42 -21.65 -2.77
CA TRP A 50 -3.31 -20.75 -2.99
C TRP A 50 -3.42 -20.02 -4.34
N GLY A 51 -3.91 -20.70 -5.37
CA GLY A 51 -4.17 -20.12 -6.69
C GLY A 51 -5.17 -18.97 -6.69
N MET A 52 -6.08 -18.90 -5.69
CA MET A 52 -7.02 -17.78 -5.56
C MET A 52 -6.31 -16.46 -5.25
N THR A 53 -5.12 -16.48 -4.67
CA THR A 53 -4.32 -15.27 -4.44
C THR A 53 -3.89 -14.60 -5.75
N GLY A 54 -3.87 -15.35 -6.85
CA GLY A 54 -3.63 -14.83 -8.18
C GLY A 54 -4.78 -13.96 -8.74
N ASP A 55 -6.00 -14.13 -8.21
CA ASP A 55 -7.13 -13.25 -8.53
C ASP A 55 -6.96 -11.86 -7.91
N LEU A 56 -6.14 -11.77 -6.86
CA LEU A 56 -5.83 -10.53 -6.15
C LEU A 56 -4.46 -10.03 -6.62
N ARG A 57 -4.41 -8.81 -7.15
CA ARG A 57 -3.17 -8.26 -7.71
C ARG A 57 -2.07 -8.10 -6.65
N ASP A 58 -0.85 -8.02 -7.15
CA ASP A 58 0.33 -7.66 -6.37
C ASP A 58 0.17 -6.24 -5.77
N GLU A 59 0.14 -6.13 -4.45
CA GLU A 59 -0.01 -4.88 -3.72
C GLU A 59 1.19 -3.93 -3.94
N GLY A 60 2.35 -4.45 -4.32
CA GLY A 60 3.50 -3.66 -4.77
C GLY A 60 3.29 -2.96 -6.12
N SER A 61 2.16 -3.22 -6.80
CA SER A 61 1.71 -2.47 -7.98
C SER A 61 1.16 -1.11 -7.56
N LEU A 62 2.05 -0.14 -7.31
CA LEU A 62 1.69 1.16 -6.74
C LEU A 62 1.26 2.22 -7.77
N TYR A 63 1.64 2.07 -9.03
CA TYR A 63 1.52 3.14 -10.03
C TYR A 63 0.73 2.72 -11.26
N GLN A 64 1.22 1.71 -11.98
CA GLN A 64 0.66 1.26 -13.24
C GLN A 64 -0.17 -0.02 -13.01
N TYR A 65 -1.38 -0.05 -13.55
CA TYR A 65 -2.32 -1.17 -13.40
C TYR A 65 -2.61 -1.58 -11.94
N ALA A 66 -2.42 -0.68 -11.00
CA ALA A 66 -2.69 -0.91 -9.59
C ALA A 66 -4.20 -1.07 -9.33
N ASP A 67 -4.56 -1.84 -8.30
CA ASP A 67 -5.96 -1.96 -7.86
C ASP A 67 -6.49 -0.66 -7.27
N PHE A 68 -5.61 0.10 -6.63
CA PHE A 68 -5.94 1.39 -6.03
C PHE A 68 -5.15 2.52 -6.70
N PRO A 69 -5.65 3.75 -6.65
CA PRO A 69 -4.99 4.90 -7.27
C PRO A 69 -3.57 5.18 -6.74
N GLY A 70 -3.31 4.84 -5.48
CA GLY A 70 -1.98 4.95 -4.86
C GLY A 70 -1.41 6.36 -4.80
N PRO A 71 -0.07 6.49 -4.77
CA PRO A 71 0.63 7.77 -4.59
C PRO A 71 0.27 8.85 -5.61
N LEU A 72 -0.08 8.46 -6.85
CA LEU A 72 -0.43 9.41 -7.92
C LEU A 72 -1.79 10.10 -7.74
N ALA A 73 -2.61 9.64 -6.79
CA ALA A 73 -3.87 10.27 -6.42
C ALA A 73 -3.81 10.85 -5.00
N THR A 74 -2.62 11.35 -4.64
CA THR A 74 -2.34 12.00 -3.36
C THR A 74 -1.36 13.16 -3.57
N ASP A 75 -1.04 13.85 -2.48
CA ASP A 75 -0.01 14.88 -2.40
C ASP A 75 1.43 14.33 -2.41
N GLU A 76 1.62 12.98 -2.53
CA GLU A 76 2.96 12.37 -2.55
C GLU A 76 3.67 12.49 -3.90
N ALA A 77 2.94 12.29 -5.01
CA ALA A 77 3.58 12.10 -6.31
C ALA A 77 2.84 12.77 -7.47
N PHE A 78 3.62 13.03 -8.53
CA PHE A 78 3.11 13.54 -9.80
C PHE A 78 3.91 12.96 -10.97
N THR A 79 3.27 12.81 -12.14
CA THR A 79 3.95 12.29 -13.33
C THR A 79 3.40 12.88 -14.63
N MET A 80 4.25 12.89 -15.65
CA MET A 80 3.89 13.20 -17.03
C MET A 80 3.59 11.97 -17.88
N TYR A 81 3.70 10.75 -17.33
CA TYR A 81 3.38 9.52 -18.05
C TYR A 81 1.96 9.52 -18.62
N GLY A 82 1.80 8.97 -19.81
CA GLY A 82 0.50 8.91 -20.47
C GLY A 82 -0.51 8.03 -19.72
N THR A 83 -1.70 8.57 -19.45
CA THR A 83 -2.75 7.86 -18.72
C THR A 83 -3.23 6.58 -19.41
N GLN A 84 -3.10 6.52 -20.75
CA GLN A 84 -3.41 5.31 -21.56
C GLN A 84 -2.56 4.08 -21.16
N PHE A 85 -1.44 4.26 -20.47
CA PHE A 85 -0.59 3.17 -20.01
C PHE A 85 -0.96 2.64 -18.61
N GLY A 86 -2.17 2.91 -18.12
CA GLY A 86 -2.68 2.30 -16.89
C GLY A 86 -2.28 3.01 -15.58
N TYR A 87 -1.87 4.27 -15.64
CA TYR A 87 -1.60 5.09 -14.44
C TYR A 87 -2.94 5.57 -13.84
N ASN A 88 -3.61 4.65 -13.14
CA ASN A 88 -4.98 4.85 -12.64
C ASN A 88 -5.11 6.02 -11.64
N GLY A 89 -4.09 6.28 -10.82
CA GLY A 89 -4.07 7.43 -9.94
C GLY A 89 -4.17 8.75 -10.72
N MET A 90 -3.38 8.90 -11.79
CA MET A 90 -3.47 10.06 -12.69
C MET A 90 -4.82 10.15 -13.40
N LYS A 91 -5.38 9.01 -13.87
CA LYS A 91 -6.71 8.98 -14.48
C LYS A 91 -7.79 9.48 -13.53
N LEU A 92 -7.70 9.07 -12.25
CA LEU A 92 -8.67 9.48 -11.24
C LEU A 92 -8.62 10.99 -11.02
N VAL A 93 -7.43 11.54 -10.75
CA VAL A 93 -7.28 12.98 -10.46
C VAL A 93 -7.48 13.88 -11.68
N LEU A 94 -7.37 13.34 -12.90
CA LEU A 94 -7.69 14.08 -14.14
C LEU A 94 -9.15 13.90 -14.57
N GLY A 95 -9.99 13.21 -13.78
CA GLY A 95 -11.41 13.02 -14.08
C GLY A 95 -11.70 12.07 -15.24
N GLU A 96 -10.74 11.22 -15.63
CA GLU A 96 -10.89 10.24 -16.72
C GLU A 96 -11.61 8.94 -16.27
N ILE A 97 -11.85 8.76 -14.96
CA ILE A 97 -12.57 7.64 -14.38
C ILE A 97 -14.04 7.98 -14.22
N SER A 98 -14.93 7.06 -14.59
CA SER A 98 -16.37 7.13 -14.38
C SER A 98 -16.94 5.73 -14.15
N ALA A 99 -18.20 5.63 -13.74
CA ALA A 99 -18.88 4.34 -13.60
C ALA A 99 -18.96 3.55 -14.94
N SER A 100 -19.08 4.27 -16.06
CA SER A 100 -19.07 3.66 -17.42
C SER A 100 -17.67 3.38 -17.95
N ASN A 101 -16.64 3.98 -17.36
CA ASN A 101 -15.23 3.83 -17.76
C ASN A 101 -14.32 3.70 -16.51
N PRO A 102 -14.49 2.64 -15.69
CA PRO A 102 -13.74 2.50 -14.43
C PRO A 102 -12.30 2.01 -14.61
N TYR A 103 -11.87 1.71 -15.82
CA TYR A 103 -10.56 1.11 -16.15
C TYR A 103 -10.23 -0.13 -15.30
N SER A 104 -8.99 -0.21 -14.79
CA SER A 104 -8.56 -1.34 -13.96
C SER A 104 -9.28 -1.42 -12.61
N PHE A 105 -9.89 -0.34 -12.13
CA PHE A 105 -10.68 -0.39 -10.89
C PHE A 105 -11.89 -1.31 -10.99
N SER A 106 -12.42 -1.55 -12.20
CA SER A 106 -13.45 -2.56 -12.39
C SER A 106 -12.99 -3.96 -12.01
N ASN A 107 -11.69 -4.22 -12.12
CA ASN A 107 -11.14 -5.54 -11.80
C ASN A 107 -11.23 -5.86 -10.30
N VAL A 108 -11.12 -4.87 -9.42
CA VAL A 108 -11.28 -5.08 -7.96
C VAL A 108 -12.65 -5.69 -7.67
N TRP A 109 -13.72 -5.20 -8.30
CA TRP A 109 -15.05 -5.78 -8.16
C TRP A 109 -15.09 -7.22 -8.67
N THR A 110 -14.74 -7.40 -9.94
CA THR A 110 -14.84 -8.71 -10.60
C THR A 110 -13.92 -9.75 -9.96
N THR A 111 -12.64 -9.43 -9.80
CA THR A 111 -11.66 -10.40 -9.28
C THR A 111 -11.89 -10.75 -7.82
N SER A 112 -12.34 -9.79 -6.99
CA SER A 112 -12.67 -10.08 -5.60
C SER A 112 -13.90 -10.98 -5.49
N TYR A 113 -14.98 -10.75 -6.25
CA TYR A 113 -16.14 -11.64 -6.21
C TYR A 113 -15.86 -13.01 -6.86
N GLN A 114 -14.96 -13.10 -7.85
CA GLN A 114 -14.44 -14.39 -8.35
C GLN A 114 -13.69 -15.14 -7.25
N CYS A 115 -12.82 -14.47 -6.51
CA CYS A 115 -12.10 -15.04 -5.38
C CYS A 115 -13.07 -15.52 -4.30
N ILE A 116 -14.08 -14.71 -3.92
CA ILE A 116 -15.13 -15.07 -2.94
C ILE A 116 -15.90 -16.31 -3.39
N ARG A 117 -16.31 -16.37 -4.66
CA ARG A 117 -16.99 -17.55 -5.21
C ARG A 117 -16.13 -18.80 -5.10
N ARG A 118 -14.85 -18.71 -5.52
CA ARG A 118 -13.91 -19.85 -5.43
C ARG A 118 -13.72 -20.30 -3.98
N ALA A 119 -13.67 -19.36 -3.05
CA ALA A 119 -13.59 -19.66 -1.61
C ALA A 119 -14.86 -20.39 -1.12
N ASN A 120 -16.04 -19.99 -1.57
CA ASN A 120 -17.29 -20.66 -1.22
C ASN A 120 -17.35 -22.08 -1.79
N THR A 121 -16.85 -22.32 -3.00
CA THR A 121 -16.70 -23.67 -3.56
C THR A 121 -15.78 -24.54 -2.68
N VAL A 122 -14.69 -23.99 -2.12
CA VAL A 122 -13.84 -24.74 -1.15
C VAL A 122 -14.62 -25.10 0.09
N PHE A 123 -15.41 -24.17 0.68
CA PHE A 123 -16.24 -24.48 1.86
C PHE A 123 -17.25 -25.60 1.59
N ALA A 124 -17.86 -25.60 0.40
CA ALA A 124 -18.85 -26.61 0.03
C ALA A 124 -18.24 -28.00 -0.24
N ARG A 125 -17.01 -28.06 -0.77
CA ARG A 125 -16.47 -29.29 -1.37
C ARG A 125 -15.23 -29.86 -0.71
N ILE A 126 -14.59 -29.19 0.26
CA ILE A 126 -13.32 -29.63 0.85
C ILE A 126 -13.38 -31.06 1.42
N ASP A 127 -14.55 -31.50 1.90
CA ASP A 127 -14.75 -32.82 2.51
C ASP A 127 -14.77 -33.97 1.48
N GLU A 128 -14.70 -33.67 0.18
CA GLU A 128 -14.50 -34.65 -0.89
C GLU A 128 -13.06 -35.22 -0.89
N ALA A 129 -12.07 -34.43 -0.48
CA ALA A 129 -10.67 -34.83 -0.36
C ALA A 129 -10.46 -35.72 0.88
N LYS A 130 -10.45 -37.04 0.65
CA LYS A 130 -10.43 -38.06 1.72
C LYS A 130 -9.08 -38.26 2.40
N ASP A 131 -8.00 -37.67 1.88
CA ASP A 131 -6.63 -37.73 2.41
C ASP A 131 -6.30 -36.59 3.37
N LEU A 132 -7.27 -35.70 3.67
CA LEU A 132 -7.13 -34.63 4.64
C LEU A 132 -7.23 -35.16 6.09
N THR A 133 -6.27 -34.82 6.92
CA THR A 133 -6.44 -34.92 8.38
C THR A 133 -7.35 -33.81 8.90
N ALA A 134 -7.88 -33.95 10.11
CA ALA A 134 -8.67 -32.90 10.75
C ALA A 134 -7.87 -31.57 10.89
N GLN A 135 -6.57 -31.66 11.17
CA GLN A 135 -5.68 -30.51 11.27
C GLN A 135 -5.50 -29.83 9.89
N ASP A 136 -5.20 -30.61 8.83
CA ASP A 136 -5.06 -30.09 7.47
C ASP A 136 -6.33 -29.36 7.03
N ARG A 137 -7.49 -29.96 7.31
CA ARG A 137 -8.79 -29.36 6.98
C ARG A 137 -8.98 -28.03 7.70
N ALA A 138 -8.68 -27.95 8.99
CA ALA A 138 -8.83 -26.73 9.78
C ALA A 138 -7.89 -25.60 9.25
N GLU A 139 -6.63 -25.92 8.97
CA GLU A 139 -5.66 -24.97 8.44
C GLU A 139 -6.03 -24.47 7.03
N LEU A 140 -6.43 -25.37 6.13
CA LEU A 140 -6.84 -25.01 4.76
C LEU A 140 -8.12 -24.17 4.76
N LEU A 141 -9.11 -24.48 5.60
CA LEU A 141 -10.30 -23.66 5.73
C LEU A 141 -9.99 -22.28 6.32
N SER A 142 -9.06 -22.21 7.27
CA SER A 142 -8.63 -20.91 7.82
C SER A 142 -7.88 -20.06 6.79
N LEU A 143 -7.00 -20.66 5.98
CA LEU A 143 -6.36 -19.98 4.88
C LEU A 143 -7.39 -19.49 3.84
N ASN A 144 -8.34 -20.36 3.46
CA ASN A 144 -9.42 -20.03 2.53
C ASN A 144 -10.28 -18.87 3.06
N ARG A 145 -10.63 -18.91 4.34
CA ARG A 145 -11.41 -17.86 5.02
C ARG A 145 -10.67 -16.53 5.05
N PHE A 146 -9.36 -16.55 5.34
CA PHE A 146 -8.53 -15.33 5.29
C PHE A 146 -8.52 -14.72 3.90
N ILE A 147 -8.30 -15.53 2.85
CA ILE A 147 -8.24 -15.04 1.46
C ILE A 147 -9.58 -14.42 1.06
N ARG A 148 -10.72 -15.05 1.43
CA ARG A 148 -12.06 -14.51 1.21
C ARG A 148 -12.28 -13.19 1.95
N ALA A 149 -11.90 -13.11 3.22
CA ALA A 149 -11.99 -11.89 4.03
C ALA A 149 -11.13 -10.76 3.43
N TYR A 150 -9.94 -11.09 2.92
CA TYR A 150 -9.07 -10.13 2.25
C TYR A 150 -9.68 -9.62 0.93
N ALA A 151 -10.36 -10.47 0.17
CA ALA A 151 -11.10 -10.03 -1.03
C ALA A 151 -12.23 -9.05 -0.66
N TYR A 152 -12.98 -9.32 0.42
CA TYR A 152 -13.97 -8.37 0.94
C TYR A 152 -13.35 -7.06 1.46
N TYR A 153 -12.20 -7.14 2.12
CA TYR A 153 -11.46 -5.95 2.54
C TYR A 153 -11.06 -5.07 1.34
N LYS A 154 -10.56 -5.65 0.25
CA LYS A 154 -10.24 -4.89 -0.98
C LYS A 154 -11.48 -4.23 -1.58
N LEU A 155 -12.63 -4.93 -1.59
CA LEU A 155 -13.91 -4.36 -2.02
C LEU A 155 -14.34 -3.20 -1.12
N TRP A 156 -14.21 -3.34 0.20
CA TRP A 156 -14.54 -2.29 1.15
C TRP A 156 -13.66 -1.05 1.00
N LEU A 157 -12.36 -1.23 0.81
CA LEU A 157 -11.44 -0.12 0.54
C LEU A 157 -11.81 0.64 -0.74
N ALA A 158 -12.25 -0.07 -1.78
CA ALA A 158 -12.58 0.54 -3.06
C ALA A 158 -13.96 1.21 -3.06
N TYR A 159 -14.96 0.53 -2.50
CA TYR A 159 -16.38 0.87 -2.72
C TYR A 159 -17.14 1.16 -1.43
N GLY A 160 -16.54 1.05 -0.24
CA GLY A 160 -17.24 1.11 1.04
C GLY A 160 -18.11 -0.13 1.27
N PRO A 161 -19.37 0.01 1.75
CA PRO A 161 -20.31 -1.09 1.91
C PRO A 161 -20.40 -1.99 0.68
N VAL A 162 -20.50 -3.31 0.85
CA VAL A 162 -20.47 -4.29 -0.26
C VAL A 162 -21.59 -5.32 -0.16
N ILE A 163 -21.76 -6.13 -1.19
CA ILE A 163 -22.69 -7.28 -1.16
C ILE A 163 -22.00 -8.42 -0.41
N LEU A 164 -22.60 -8.87 0.68
CA LEU A 164 -22.14 -10.03 1.43
C LEU A 164 -22.84 -11.30 0.93
N ILE A 165 -22.06 -12.26 0.42
CA ILE A 165 -22.57 -13.54 -0.09
C ILE A 165 -22.61 -14.60 1.02
N GLY A 166 -21.80 -14.44 2.09
CA GLY A 166 -21.66 -15.47 3.12
C GLY A 166 -21.01 -16.74 2.57
N ASP A 167 -21.48 -17.90 3.03
CA ASP A 167 -20.96 -19.21 2.62
C ASP A 167 -21.74 -19.82 1.42
N GLU A 168 -22.67 -19.07 0.83
CA GLU A 168 -23.51 -19.54 -0.27
C GLU A 168 -22.66 -19.81 -1.54
N GLU A 169 -22.72 -21.03 -2.05
CA GLU A 169 -22.21 -21.35 -3.36
C GLU A 169 -23.27 -20.99 -4.43
N ILE A 170 -23.14 -19.81 -5.04
CA ILE A 170 -24.08 -19.33 -6.05
C ILE A 170 -23.83 -20.05 -7.39
N PRO A 171 -24.79 -20.82 -7.94
CA PRO A 171 -24.66 -21.47 -9.24
C PRO A 171 -24.42 -20.47 -10.38
N SER A 172 -23.66 -20.87 -11.39
CA SER A 172 -23.32 -19.99 -12.54
C SER A 172 -24.41 -19.91 -13.61
N ASN A 173 -25.48 -20.70 -13.47
CA ASN A 173 -26.52 -20.88 -14.48
C ASN A 173 -27.90 -20.35 -14.02
N LEU A 174 -27.93 -19.47 -13.04
CA LEU A 174 -29.14 -18.79 -12.59
C LEU A 174 -29.55 -17.69 -13.57
N ASP A 175 -30.82 -17.31 -13.56
CA ASP A 175 -31.28 -16.10 -14.26
C ASP A 175 -30.73 -14.83 -13.60
N LEU A 176 -30.55 -13.76 -14.37
CA LEU A 176 -29.93 -12.53 -13.88
C LEU A 176 -30.59 -11.97 -12.60
N GLY A 177 -31.93 -12.09 -12.49
CA GLY A 177 -32.67 -11.63 -11.32
C GLY A 177 -32.33 -12.39 -10.03
N ASP A 178 -31.90 -13.64 -10.13
CA ASP A 178 -31.56 -14.49 -8.98
C ASP A 178 -30.22 -14.12 -8.35
N TYR A 179 -29.38 -13.37 -9.10
CA TYR A 179 -28.12 -12.80 -8.55
C TYR A 179 -28.33 -11.46 -7.84
N ASP A 180 -29.51 -10.84 -7.98
CA ASP A 180 -29.74 -9.50 -7.45
C ASP A 180 -29.67 -9.48 -5.91
N ARG A 181 -28.80 -8.64 -5.38
CA ARG A 181 -28.54 -8.49 -3.95
C ARG A 181 -28.28 -7.02 -3.63
N ALA A 182 -28.86 -6.55 -2.55
CA ALA A 182 -28.52 -5.25 -1.99
C ALA A 182 -27.15 -5.31 -1.29
N ARG A 183 -26.49 -4.18 -1.19
CA ARG A 183 -25.25 -4.01 -0.40
C ARG A 183 -25.61 -4.05 1.10
N ALA A 184 -24.74 -4.60 1.90
CA ALA A 184 -24.78 -4.48 3.35
C ALA A 184 -24.54 -3.02 3.80
N THR A 185 -24.75 -2.69 5.05
CA THR A 185 -24.27 -1.43 5.63
C THR A 185 -22.76 -1.47 5.84
N ASN A 186 -22.16 -0.31 6.13
CA ASN A 186 -20.73 -0.24 6.44
C ASN A 186 -20.39 -1.04 7.71
N GLU A 187 -21.23 -0.96 8.72
CA GLU A 187 -21.09 -1.73 9.96
C GLU A 187 -21.17 -3.23 9.71
N GLU A 188 -22.22 -3.69 9.01
CA GLU A 188 -22.39 -5.10 8.65
C GLU A 188 -21.17 -5.62 7.84
N THR A 189 -20.65 -4.80 6.94
CA THR A 189 -19.47 -5.14 6.11
C THR A 189 -18.22 -5.31 6.96
N VAL A 190 -17.93 -4.34 7.85
CA VAL A 190 -16.74 -4.36 8.71
C VAL A 190 -16.81 -5.51 9.70
N GLU A 191 -17.96 -5.71 10.35
CA GLU A 191 -18.14 -6.80 11.31
C GLU A 191 -17.99 -8.17 10.63
N TYR A 192 -18.56 -8.33 9.43
CA TYR A 192 -18.39 -9.57 8.67
C TYR A 192 -16.92 -9.86 8.37
N ILE A 193 -16.19 -8.88 7.84
CA ILE A 193 -14.77 -9.06 7.49
C ILE A 193 -13.95 -9.39 8.74
N CYS A 194 -14.15 -8.65 9.82
CA CYS A 194 -13.42 -8.88 11.07
C CYS A 194 -13.75 -10.24 11.70
N SER A 195 -15.01 -10.67 11.68
CA SER A 195 -15.41 -11.99 12.19
C SER A 195 -14.79 -13.13 11.37
N GLU A 196 -14.73 -13.00 10.05
CA GLU A 196 -14.06 -13.96 9.16
C GLU A 196 -12.56 -14.07 9.48
N LEU A 197 -11.89 -12.94 9.73
CA LEU A 197 -10.48 -12.91 10.11
C LEU A 197 -10.23 -13.50 11.51
N GLU A 198 -11.11 -13.26 12.47
CA GLU A 198 -11.05 -13.89 13.80
C GLU A 198 -11.19 -15.42 13.70
N GLU A 199 -12.14 -15.91 12.90
CA GLU A 199 -12.29 -17.34 12.66
C GLU A 199 -11.07 -17.93 11.95
N ALA A 200 -10.52 -17.23 10.96
CA ALA A 200 -9.30 -17.66 10.27
C ALA A 200 -8.11 -17.75 11.25
N ALA A 201 -7.95 -16.78 12.13
CA ALA A 201 -6.83 -16.71 13.08
C ALA A 201 -6.75 -17.90 14.03
N LYS A 202 -7.87 -18.66 14.24
CA LYS A 202 -7.88 -19.80 15.16
C LYS A 202 -6.91 -20.92 14.75
N TYR A 203 -6.77 -21.18 13.45
CA TYR A 203 -5.96 -22.28 12.93
C TYR A 203 -4.87 -21.83 11.94
N LEU A 204 -4.76 -20.54 11.63
CA LEU A 204 -3.60 -20.04 10.90
C LEU A 204 -2.35 -20.20 11.76
N PRO A 205 -1.22 -20.64 11.16
CA PRO A 205 0.02 -20.79 11.89
C PRO A 205 0.60 -19.44 12.29
N GLU A 206 1.42 -19.41 13.34
CA GLU A 206 2.16 -18.20 13.73
C GLU A 206 3.24 -17.83 12.71
N THR A 207 3.88 -18.82 12.09
CA THR A 207 4.93 -18.63 11.09
C THR A 207 4.87 -19.74 10.04
N TYR A 208 5.36 -19.44 8.84
CA TYR A 208 5.59 -20.41 7.77
C TYR A 208 7.08 -20.66 7.55
N PRO A 209 7.48 -21.81 6.92
CA PRO A 209 8.82 -21.99 6.39
C PRO A 209 9.19 -20.86 5.41
N LEU A 210 10.48 -20.51 5.30
CA LEU A 210 10.96 -19.41 4.45
C LEU A 210 10.50 -19.50 2.98
N MET A 211 10.38 -20.73 2.47
CA MET A 211 9.91 -20.98 1.09
C MET A 211 8.43 -20.66 0.88
N GLU A 212 7.67 -20.52 1.96
CA GLU A 212 6.23 -20.22 1.95
C GLU A 212 5.95 -18.78 2.41
N PHE A 213 6.97 -17.94 2.43
CA PHE A 213 6.81 -16.52 2.74
C PHE A 213 5.77 -15.85 1.85
N GLY A 214 4.92 -15.04 2.47
CA GLY A 214 3.80 -14.36 1.81
C GLY A 214 2.44 -14.97 2.15
N ARG A 215 2.39 -16.23 2.62
CA ARG A 215 1.15 -16.79 3.15
C ARG A 215 0.73 -16.06 4.43
N PRO A 216 -0.59 -15.79 4.60
CA PRO A 216 -1.07 -15.09 5.78
C PRO A 216 -0.95 -15.96 7.03
N THR A 217 -0.36 -15.37 8.07
CA THR A 217 -0.21 -15.96 9.40
C THR A 217 -1.34 -15.50 10.32
N LYS A 218 -1.40 -16.05 11.56
CA LYS A 218 -2.25 -15.51 12.62
C LYS A 218 -2.01 -14.02 12.85
N GLY A 219 -0.75 -13.58 12.83
CA GLY A 219 -0.39 -12.17 12.95
C GLY A 219 -0.89 -11.31 11.80
N ALA A 220 -0.88 -11.83 10.57
CA ALA A 220 -1.46 -11.17 9.41
C ALA A 220 -2.97 -10.92 9.59
N ALA A 221 -3.70 -11.90 10.13
CA ALA A 221 -5.13 -11.75 10.42
C ALA A 221 -5.39 -10.66 11.47
N TYR A 222 -4.66 -10.69 12.58
CA TYR A 222 -4.79 -9.69 13.64
C TYR A 222 -4.35 -8.29 13.18
N GLY A 223 -3.27 -8.20 12.40
CA GLY A 223 -2.81 -6.93 11.84
C GLY A 223 -3.82 -6.33 10.85
N LEU A 224 -4.49 -7.17 10.06
CA LEU A 224 -5.54 -6.71 9.15
C LEU A 224 -6.79 -6.25 9.91
N ILE A 225 -7.18 -6.94 10.98
CA ILE A 225 -8.26 -6.51 11.89
C ILE A 225 -7.90 -5.14 12.50
N ALA A 226 -6.68 -4.96 13.00
CA ALA A 226 -6.24 -3.69 13.57
C ALA A 226 -6.38 -2.54 12.57
N ARG A 227 -5.94 -2.73 11.32
CA ARG A 227 -6.09 -1.72 10.26
C ARG A 227 -7.55 -1.43 9.92
N ILE A 228 -8.38 -2.45 9.76
CA ILE A 228 -9.81 -2.29 9.46
C ILE A 228 -10.50 -1.52 10.58
N ARG A 229 -10.25 -1.88 11.85
CA ARG A 229 -10.85 -1.22 13.02
C ARG A 229 -10.40 0.24 13.14
N THR A 230 -9.12 0.54 12.89
CA THR A 230 -8.61 1.92 12.88
C THR A 230 -9.26 2.75 11.77
N TYR A 231 -9.38 2.19 10.55
CA TYR A 231 -10.03 2.88 9.45
C TYR A 231 -11.52 3.12 9.73
N TYR A 232 -12.22 2.13 10.30
CA TYR A 232 -13.62 2.23 10.66
C TYR A 232 -13.90 3.20 11.81
N ALA A 233 -12.94 3.37 12.74
CA ALA A 233 -13.00 4.36 13.80
C ALA A 233 -12.75 5.80 13.32
N SER A 234 -12.16 5.97 12.13
CA SER A 234 -11.72 7.27 11.62
C SER A 234 -12.89 8.17 11.16
N PRO A 235 -12.70 9.51 11.09
CA PRO A 235 -13.76 10.50 10.84
C PRO A 235 -14.66 10.25 9.62
N LEU A 236 -14.15 9.64 8.56
CA LEU A 236 -14.95 9.32 7.37
C LEU A 236 -16.09 8.33 7.66
N TRP A 237 -15.88 7.41 8.63
CA TRP A 237 -16.81 6.31 8.90
C TRP A 237 -17.48 6.39 10.27
N ASN A 238 -17.03 7.28 11.15
CA ASN A 238 -17.41 7.34 12.55
C ASN A 238 -18.16 8.63 12.92
N GLY A 239 -19.14 8.99 12.13
CA GLY A 239 -19.90 10.20 12.38
C GLY A 239 -19.08 11.48 12.15
N GLY A 240 -19.65 12.63 12.49
CA GLY A 240 -18.96 13.90 12.33
C GLY A 240 -19.15 14.53 10.96
N GLU A 241 -18.35 15.57 10.69
CA GLU A 241 -18.54 16.43 9.50
C GLU A 241 -18.21 15.70 8.20
N ALA A 242 -17.08 14.99 8.14
CA ALA A 242 -16.66 14.28 6.94
C ALA A 242 -17.67 13.19 6.55
N ALA A 243 -18.13 12.39 7.50
CA ALA A 243 -19.13 11.36 7.26
C ALA A 243 -20.46 11.96 6.77
N ARG A 244 -20.95 13.04 7.41
CA ARG A 244 -22.20 13.74 6.98
C ARG A 244 -22.07 14.33 5.60
N ARG A 245 -20.96 14.98 5.28
CA ARG A 245 -20.70 15.61 3.98
C ARG A 245 -20.65 14.58 2.85
N CYS A 246 -20.00 13.45 3.08
CA CYS A 246 -19.81 12.42 2.06
C CYS A 246 -21.01 11.47 1.95
N PHE A 247 -21.63 11.10 3.07
CA PHE A 247 -22.56 9.97 3.15
C PHE A 247 -23.90 10.30 3.81
N GLY A 248 -24.16 11.55 4.19
CA GLY A 248 -25.36 11.93 4.98
C GLY A 248 -26.69 11.58 4.34
N ASN A 249 -26.77 11.55 3.01
CA ASN A 249 -27.96 11.22 2.25
C ASN A 249 -27.87 9.87 1.50
N TRP A 250 -26.97 9.00 1.91
CA TRP A 250 -26.77 7.72 1.25
C TRP A 250 -27.55 6.59 1.93
N TYR A 251 -28.63 6.20 1.27
CA TYR A 251 -29.58 5.21 1.77
C TYR A 251 -29.72 4.04 0.79
N ARG A 252 -29.80 2.83 1.33
CA ARG A 252 -30.12 1.64 0.57
C ARG A 252 -31.53 1.75 -0.01
N LYS A 253 -31.67 1.63 -1.33
CA LYS A 253 -32.95 1.87 -2.03
C LYS A 253 -34.04 0.86 -1.68
N THR A 254 -33.67 -0.36 -1.27
CA THR A 254 -34.60 -1.43 -0.98
C THR A 254 -35.41 -1.23 0.30
N ASP A 255 -34.82 -0.63 1.34
CA ASP A 255 -35.43 -0.50 2.68
C ASP A 255 -35.15 0.84 3.37
N ARG A 256 -34.45 1.76 2.72
CA ARG A 256 -34.12 3.08 3.24
C ARG A 256 -33.20 3.09 4.48
N VAL A 257 -32.48 2.00 4.74
CA VAL A 257 -31.44 1.97 5.77
C VAL A 257 -30.26 2.82 5.31
N LYS A 258 -29.65 3.61 6.19
CA LYS A 258 -28.42 4.34 5.91
C LYS A 258 -27.26 3.37 5.72
N TYR A 259 -26.45 3.58 4.71
CA TYR A 259 -25.21 2.78 4.49
C TYR A 259 -24.13 3.06 5.53
N VAL A 260 -24.06 4.30 6.02
CA VAL A 260 -23.08 4.75 7.01
C VAL A 260 -23.80 5.54 8.09
N THR A 261 -23.53 5.22 9.36
CA THR A 261 -23.99 6.04 10.49
C THR A 261 -23.21 7.34 10.52
N THR A 262 -23.88 8.46 10.27
CA THR A 262 -23.25 9.76 10.11
C THR A 262 -23.54 10.75 11.22
N ASP A 263 -24.57 10.48 12.03
CA ASP A 263 -25.11 11.43 13.00
C ASP A 263 -24.55 11.27 14.39
N GLU A 264 -23.97 10.12 14.70
CA GLU A 264 -23.44 9.76 16.00
C GLU A 264 -21.95 9.37 15.90
N TYR A 265 -21.14 9.98 16.77
CA TYR A 265 -19.73 9.59 16.96
C TYR A 265 -19.67 8.50 18.04
N ASP A 266 -18.94 7.44 17.76
CA ASP A 266 -18.73 6.31 18.64
C ASP A 266 -17.25 6.16 19.02
N GLU A 267 -16.88 6.62 20.21
CA GLU A 267 -15.52 6.54 20.75
C GLU A 267 -15.06 5.09 20.97
N GLU A 268 -15.98 4.16 21.24
CA GLU A 268 -15.64 2.74 21.49
C GLU A 268 -14.97 2.09 20.26
N ARG A 269 -15.26 2.58 19.05
CA ARG A 269 -14.57 2.11 17.82
C ARG A 269 -13.06 2.36 17.90
N TRP A 270 -12.63 3.49 18.45
CA TRP A 270 -11.21 3.76 18.70
C TRP A 270 -10.63 2.86 19.79
N ALA A 271 -11.39 2.57 20.83
CA ALA A 271 -10.96 1.64 21.86
C ALA A 271 -10.78 0.21 21.30
N ILE A 272 -11.70 -0.25 20.44
CA ILE A 272 -11.58 -1.54 19.74
C ILE A 272 -10.35 -1.54 18.82
N ALA A 273 -10.09 -0.44 18.09
CA ALA A 273 -8.89 -0.29 17.25
C ALA A 273 -7.60 -0.35 18.07
N ALA A 274 -7.54 0.36 19.20
CA ALA A 274 -6.41 0.33 20.11
C ALA A 274 -6.17 -1.08 20.66
N ALA A 275 -7.21 -1.76 21.12
CA ALA A 275 -7.14 -3.14 21.60
C ALA A 275 -6.64 -4.11 20.52
N ALA A 276 -7.10 -3.96 19.28
CA ALA A 276 -6.67 -4.77 18.16
C ALA A 276 -5.17 -4.54 17.83
N CYS A 277 -4.68 -3.31 17.88
CA CYS A 277 -3.25 -3.00 17.73
C CYS A 277 -2.44 -3.60 18.90
N LYS A 278 -2.90 -3.40 20.14
CA LYS A 278 -2.26 -3.94 21.37
C LYS A 278 -2.17 -5.46 21.34
N ARG A 279 -3.17 -6.16 20.78
CA ARG A 279 -3.13 -7.61 20.56
C ARG A 279 -1.96 -8.03 19.67
N VAL A 280 -1.73 -7.34 18.55
CA VAL A 280 -0.57 -7.62 17.67
C VAL A 280 0.74 -7.34 18.39
N MET A 281 0.83 -6.21 19.11
CA MET A 281 2.02 -5.83 19.87
C MET A 281 2.37 -6.85 20.96
N ASN A 282 1.38 -7.49 21.56
CA ASN A 282 1.53 -8.48 22.63
C ASN A 282 1.84 -9.90 22.11
N MET A 283 1.81 -10.13 20.79
CA MET A 283 2.15 -11.45 20.25
C MET A 283 3.59 -11.82 20.58
N LYS A 284 3.78 -13.09 20.97
CA LYS A 284 5.11 -13.61 21.36
C LYS A 284 5.45 -14.86 20.56
N LYS A 285 6.75 -15.00 20.26
CA LYS A 285 7.33 -16.21 19.71
C LYS A 285 8.42 -16.70 20.68
N SER A 286 8.26 -17.88 21.22
CA SER A 286 9.21 -18.45 22.21
C SER A 286 9.51 -17.52 23.39
N GLY A 287 8.48 -16.77 23.85
CA GLY A 287 8.57 -15.85 24.99
C GLY A 287 9.08 -14.43 24.69
N ALA A 288 9.66 -14.20 23.50
CA ALA A 288 10.07 -12.87 23.05
C ALA A 288 8.96 -12.20 22.20
N PRO A 289 8.94 -10.86 22.05
CA PRO A 289 8.05 -10.18 21.10
C PRO A 289 8.16 -10.79 19.71
N MET A 290 7.03 -11.03 19.06
CA MET A 290 6.99 -11.62 17.73
C MET A 290 7.40 -10.64 16.65
N TYR A 291 7.08 -9.37 16.84
CA TYR A 291 7.37 -8.27 15.91
C TYR A 291 8.18 -7.18 16.60
N SER A 292 9.03 -6.53 15.84
CA SER A 292 9.79 -5.34 16.24
C SER A 292 10.12 -4.51 15.01
N LEU A 293 10.48 -3.25 15.18
CA LEU A 293 11.01 -2.47 14.06
C LEU A 293 12.34 -3.06 13.59
N PHE A 294 12.56 -3.05 12.29
CA PHE A 294 13.82 -3.46 11.69
C PHE A 294 14.92 -2.46 12.05
N THR A 295 16.05 -2.95 12.52
CA THR A 295 17.21 -2.13 12.89
C THR A 295 18.52 -2.77 12.41
N VAL A 296 19.47 -1.92 12.07
CA VAL A 296 20.85 -2.26 11.76
C VAL A 296 21.73 -1.65 12.85
N GLN A 297 22.64 -2.43 13.41
CA GLN A 297 23.58 -1.94 14.42
C GLN A 297 24.49 -0.85 13.86
N GLU A 298 24.88 0.11 14.68
CA GLU A 298 25.85 1.13 14.30
C GLU A 298 27.22 0.50 13.95
N ASP A 299 27.92 1.14 13.04
CA ASP A 299 29.30 0.80 12.68
C ASP A 299 30.15 2.08 12.51
N THR A 300 31.36 1.95 12.00
CA THR A 300 32.28 3.09 11.80
C THR A 300 31.82 4.12 10.77
N GLN A 301 30.79 3.82 9.99
CA GLN A 301 30.21 4.73 9.00
C GLN A 301 28.93 5.38 9.51
N THR A 302 28.39 4.91 10.62
CA THR A 302 27.19 5.49 11.22
C THR A 302 27.49 6.89 11.75
N PRO A 303 26.75 7.95 11.33
CA PRO A 303 26.96 9.28 11.84
C PRO A 303 26.54 9.37 13.32
N PRO A 304 27.23 10.16 14.14
CA PRO A 304 26.84 10.36 15.54
C PRO A 304 25.44 11.03 15.60
N LEU A 305 24.71 10.79 16.67
CA LEU A 305 23.47 11.54 16.93
C LEU A 305 23.73 13.04 16.97
N PRO A 306 22.76 13.88 16.55
CA PRO A 306 22.90 15.32 16.61
C PRO A 306 23.04 15.80 18.07
N GLU A 307 23.96 16.74 18.29
CA GLU A 307 24.16 17.33 19.60
C GLU A 307 23.05 18.36 19.96
N GLY A 308 22.81 18.56 21.23
CA GLY A 308 21.93 19.62 21.73
C GLY A 308 20.42 19.35 21.61
N VAL A 309 20.02 18.12 21.38
CA VAL A 309 18.61 17.73 21.44
C VAL A 309 18.18 17.69 22.91
N THR A 310 17.25 18.58 23.29
CA THR A 310 16.72 18.72 24.65
C THR A 310 15.22 18.48 24.76
N SER A 311 14.53 18.34 23.61
CA SER A 311 13.08 18.11 23.56
C SER A 311 12.68 16.70 23.98
N ASP A 312 13.61 15.76 23.92
CA ASP A 312 13.41 14.36 24.28
C ASP A 312 14.53 13.92 25.24
N PRO A 313 14.23 13.73 26.56
CA PRO A 313 15.23 13.36 27.54
C PRO A 313 15.90 12.01 27.30
N ASP A 314 15.18 11.09 26.62
CA ASP A 314 15.64 9.73 26.40
C ASP A 314 16.38 9.58 25.05
N PHE A 315 16.48 10.63 24.25
CA PHE A 315 16.99 10.59 22.87
C PHE A 315 18.36 9.92 22.73
N TYR A 316 19.26 10.15 23.68
CA TYR A 316 20.62 9.60 23.65
C TYR A 316 20.76 8.22 24.29
N GLU A 317 19.68 7.67 24.87
CA GLU A 317 19.66 6.32 25.38
C GLU A 317 19.73 5.30 24.22
N PRO A 318 20.21 4.08 24.49
CA PRO A 318 20.19 3.01 23.49
C PRO A 318 18.78 2.70 22.99
N TYR A 319 18.66 2.43 21.68
CA TYR A 319 17.42 1.92 21.11
C TYR A 319 17.00 0.59 21.78
N PRO A 320 15.74 0.37 22.16
CA PRO A 320 14.53 1.11 21.76
C PRO A 320 14.09 2.24 22.70
N VAL A 321 14.79 2.53 23.78
CA VAL A 321 14.43 3.60 24.71
C VAL A 321 14.69 4.97 24.06
N GLY A 322 15.86 5.16 23.48
CA GLY A 322 16.24 6.33 22.70
C GLY A 322 16.68 5.93 21.29
N ALA A 323 17.54 6.73 20.69
CA ALA A 323 17.96 6.55 19.29
C ALA A 323 19.38 5.98 19.13
N ALA A 324 20.18 5.86 20.22
CA ALA A 324 21.59 5.45 20.12
C ALA A 324 21.76 3.96 19.79
N GLY A 325 22.93 3.59 19.24
CA GLY A 325 23.36 2.20 19.04
C GLY A 325 22.89 1.56 17.72
N ILE A 326 22.18 2.31 16.87
CA ILE A 326 21.72 1.82 15.57
C ILE A 326 22.04 2.79 14.44
N ASP A 327 22.16 2.25 13.22
CA ASP A 327 22.28 3.05 12.00
C ASP A 327 20.90 3.42 11.44
N HIS A 328 20.53 4.67 11.51
CA HIS A 328 19.20 5.16 11.19
C HIS A 328 18.87 5.09 9.69
N LEU A 329 19.84 5.38 8.81
CA LEU A 329 19.65 5.28 7.36
C LEU A 329 19.40 3.83 6.95
N ARG A 330 20.27 2.92 7.39
CA ARG A 330 20.21 1.51 7.04
C ARG A 330 19.01 0.82 7.70
N SER A 331 18.71 1.15 8.96
CA SER A 331 17.52 0.63 9.67
C SER A 331 16.20 0.98 8.97
N TYR A 332 16.14 2.12 8.29
CA TYR A 332 14.97 2.46 7.48
C TYR A 332 15.04 1.86 6.07
N SER A 333 16.15 2.05 5.35
CA SER A 333 16.22 1.78 3.91
C SER A 333 16.36 0.30 3.56
N GLU A 334 17.14 -0.50 4.29
CA GLU A 334 17.49 -1.88 3.91
C GLU A 334 16.28 -2.80 3.82
N GLN A 335 15.22 -2.54 4.59
CA GLN A 335 13.98 -3.32 4.51
C GLN A 335 13.21 -3.13 3.19
N PHE A 336 13.46 -2.04 2.46
CA PHE A 336 12.78 -1.73 1.19
C PHE A 336 13.66 -1.99 -0.03
N THR A 337 14.97 -1.83 0.12
CA THR A 337 15.92 -1.95 -1.00
C THR A 337 16.22 -3.39 -1.38
N GLY A 338 15.91 -4.35 -0.52
CA GLY A 338 16.19 -5.78 -0.72
C GLY A 338 17.52 -6.23 -0.11
N GLU A 339 18.18 -5.38 0.70
CA GLU A 339 19.35 -5.80 1.50
C GLU A 339 18.92 -6.72 2.64
N ALA A 340 17.88 -6.35 3.38
CA ALA A 340 17.31 -7.22 4.41
C ALA A 340 16.62 -8.45 3.78
N VAL A 341 16.81 -9.61 4.39
CA VAL A 341 16.13 -10.84 3.99
C VAL A 341 14.64 -10.71 4.32
N ILE A 342 13.82 -10.57 3.28
CA ILE A 342 12.38 -10.26 3.37
C ILE A 342 11.64 -11.23 4.30
N ALA A 343 11.91 -12.55 4.16
CA ALA A 343 11.20 -13.61 4.88
C ALA A 343 11.53 -13.67 6.38
N THR A 344 12.57 -13.00 6.84
CA THR A 344 12.99 -12.94 8.25
C THR A 344 12.94 -11.53 8.81
N ASN A 345 12.41 -10.57 8.08
CA ASN A 345 12.28 -9.20 8.55
C ASN A 345 11.29 -9.13 9.72
N PRO A 346 11.73 -8.75 10.94
CA PRO A 346 10.89 -8.73 12.14
C PRO A 346 9.80 -7.66 12.10
N GLU A 347 9.90 -6.70 11.19
CA GLU A 347 8.91 -5.63 11.04
C GLU A 347 7.71 -6.06 10.17
N TYR A 348 7.87 -7.10 9.33
CA TYR A 348 6.79 -7.56 8.45
C TYR A 348 5.77 -8.41 9.23
N VAL A 349 4.64 -7.80 9.62
CA VAL A 349 3.49 -8.53 10.14
C VAL A 349 2.87 -9.37 9.03
N TRP A 350 2.78 -8.80 7.82
CA TRP A 350 2.45 -9.51 6.59
C TRP A 350 3.07 -8.80 5.40
N GLY A 351 3.73 -9.54 4.54
CA GLY A 351 4.38 -9.00 3.35
C GLY A 351 4.56 -10.08 2.28
N ARG A 352 5.01 -9.66 1.11
CA ARG A 352 5.26 -10.57 -0.01
C ARG A 352 6.46 -10.12 -0.85
N LYS A 353 7.03 -11.02 -1.64
CA LYS A 353 7.90 -10.63 -2.75
C LYS A 353 7.07 -9.95 -3.83
N SER A 354 7.59 -8.88 -4.41
CA SER A 354 6.95 -8.13 -5.47
C SER A 354 7.90 -7.89 -6.64
N GLN A 355 7.69 -8.61 -7.73
CA GLN A 355 8.40 -8.34 -8.98
C GLN A 355 7.96 -7.01 -9.57
N THR A 356 6.68 -6.67 -9.45
CA THR A 356 6.14 -5.38 -9.92
C THR A 356 6.84 -4.21 -9.25
N LEU A 357 7.17 -4.34 -7.95
CA LEU A 357 7.90 -3.29 -7.23
C LEU A 357 9.35 -3.15 -7.76
N VAL A 358 10.02 -4.27 -8.09
CA VAL A 358 11.32 -4.21 -8.77
C VAL A 358 11.21 -3.42 -10.08
N ASP A 359 10.22 -3.73 -10.90
CA ASP A 359 10.01 -3.08 -12.19
C ASP A 359 9.63 -1.58 -12.03
N ASN A 360 8.87 -1.26 -10.99
CA ASN A 360 8.50 0.11 -10.63
C ASN A 360 9.72 1.00 -10.27
N THR A 361 10.83 0.42 -9.80
CA THR A 361 12.05 1.21 -9.53
C THR A 361 12.56 1.92 -10.77
N ARG A 362 12.27 1.40 -11.97
CA ARG A 362 12.63 2.03 -13.25
C ARG A 362 12.01 3.42 -13.43
N MET A 363 10.84 3.64 -12.82
CA MET A 363 10.12 4.92 -12.93
C MET A 363 10.80 6.06 -12.16
N GLY A 364 11.52 5.75 -11.08
CA GLY A 364 12.34 6.72 -10.34
C GLY A 364 13.82 6.76 -10.79
N PHE A 365 14.27 5.74 -11.54
CA PHE A 365 15.66 5.60 -11.96
C PHE A 365 16.00 6.59 -13.09
N PRO A 366 17.24 7.16 -13.13
CA PRO A 366 17.61 8.17 -14.14
C PRO A 366 17.55 7.64 -15.57
N ILE A 367 17.12 8.49 -16.52
CA ILE A 367 16.98 8.15 -17.94
C ILE A 367 18.33 7.75 -18.54
N SER A 368 19.40 8.51 -18.25
CA SER A 368 20.75 8.26 -18.77
C SER A 368 21.34 6.90 -18.38
N PHE A 369 20.68 6.20 -17.43
CA PHE A 369 21.08 4.89 -16.92
C PHE A 369 19.99 3.82 -17.10
N GLY A 370 19.13 3.98 -18.12
CA GLY A 370 18.11 2.99 -18.49
C GLY A 370 16.80 3.07 -17.72
N GLY A 371 16.65 4.08 -16.86
CA GLY A 371 15.39 4.40 -16.17
C GLY A 371 14.43 5.22 -17.01
N TRP A 372 13.33 5.66 -16.41
CA TRP A 372 12.34 6.56 -17.00
C TRP A 372 12.27 7.92 -16.27
N GLY A 373 12.70 8.00 -15.02
CA GLY A 373 12.91 9.24 -14.26
C GLY A 373 11.65 10.08 -14.00
N GLY A 374 10.45 9.60 -14.34
CA GLY A 374 9.23 10.41 -14.36
C GLY A 374 8.27 10.20 -13.19
N MET A 375 8.63 9.37 -12.19
CA MET A 375 7.88 9.26 -10.95
C MET A 375 8.40 10.29 -9.95
N ALA A 376 7.78 11.45 -9.94
CA ALA A 376 8.23 12.61 -9.20
C ALA A 376 7.58 12.71 -7.83
N LEU A 377 8.37 13.06 -6.81
CA LEU A 377 7.89 13.49 -5.51
C LEU A 377 7.49 14.98 -5.56
N THR A 378 6.49 15.37 -4.76
CA THR A 378 6.12 16.77 -4.64
C THR A 378 7.06 17.54 -3.71
N GLN A 379 7.11 18.87 -3.84
CA GLN A 379 7.87 19.71 -2.91
C GLN A 379 7.38 19.55 -1.48
N LYS A 380 6.07 19.36 -1.26
CA LYS A 380 5.46 19.11 0.05
C LYS A 380 6.12 17.93 0.78
N ILE A 381 6.34 16.82 0.08
CA ILE A 381 7.05 15.66 0.62
C ILE A 381 8.49 16.01 0.99
N VAL A 382 9.20 16.71 0.10
CA VAL A 382 10.59 17.13 0.35
C VAL A 382 10.69 18.03 1.57
N ASP A 383 9.75 18.95 1.74
CA ASP A 383 9.71 19.89 2.86
C ASP A 383 9.28 19.23 4.17
N SER A 384 8.48 18.17 4.12
CA SER A 384 8.01 17.48 5.33
C SER A 384 9.11 16.80 6.13
N TYR A 385 10.20 16.41 5.47
CA TYR A 385 11.35 15.83 6.16
C TYR A 385 12.06 16.87 7.02
N SER A 386 12.38 16.49 8.24
CA SER A 386 13.04 17.34 9.22
C SER A 386 14.53 17.58 8.90
N MET A 387 15.12 18.52 9.62
CA MET A 387 16.58 18.63 9.74
C MET A 387 17.12 17.47 10.60
N TYR A 388 18.44 17.29 10.60
CA TYR A 388 19.09 16.17 11.25
C TYR A 388 18.82 16.10 12.77
N ASP A 389 18.61 17.24 13.42
CA ASP A 389 18.26 17.37 14.85
C ASP A 389 16.74 17.28 15.14
N GLY A 390 15.94 16.92 14.15
CA GLY A 390 14.49 16.73 14.25
C GLY A 390 13.66 18.01 14.14
N ARG A 391 14.28 19.19 13.98
CA ARG A 391 13.55 20.45 13.78
C ARG A 391 12.99 20.54 12.35
N SER A 392 11.91 21.28 12.19
CA SER A 392 11.38 21.59 10.86
C SER A 392 12.33 22.51 10.07
N ILE A 393 12.19 22.55 8.76
CA ILE A 393 12.96 23.44 7.88
C ILE A 393 12.78 24.93 8.25
N ASP A 394 11.56 25.30 8.68
CA ASP A 394 11.23 26.68 9.05
C ASP A 394 11.80 27.09 10.42
N ASN A 395 12.22 26.13 11.23
CA ASN A 395 12.76 26.33 12.56
C ASN A 395 14.11 25.60 12.75
N SER A 396 14.91 25.55 11.68
CA SER A 396 16.22 24.92 11.69
C SER A 396 17.19 25.57 12.71
N SER A 397 18.08 24.76 13.28
CA SER A 397 19.08 25.26 14.22
C SER A 397 20.30 25.85 13.53
N GLU A 398 21.12 26.59 14.28
CA GLU A 398 22.43 27.07 13.79
C GLU A 398 23.40 25.91 13.49
N ALA A 399 23.28 24.79 14.21
CA ALA A 399 24.10 23.59 13.99
C ALA A 399 23.74 22.84 12.73
N TYR A 400 22.44 22.83 12.37
CA TYR A 400 21.90 22.14 11.19
C TYR A 400 21.00 23.09 10.39
N PRO A 401 21.58 24.13 9.75
CA PRO A 401 20.81 25.17 9.09
C PRO A 401 20.16 24.65 7.81
N TYR A 402 18.92 25.09 7.56
CA TYR A 402 18.27 25.00 6.26
C TYR A 402 18.55 26.24 5.44
N SER A 403 18.90 26.07 4.16
CA SER A 403 19.15 27.19 3.26
C SER A 403 18.74 26.86 1.83
N GLU A 404 17.97 27.75 1.21
CA GLU A 404 17.64 27.70 -0.22
C GLU A 404 18.60 28.57 -1.05
N SER A 405 19.87 28.59 -0.68
CA SER A 405 20.92 29.31 -1.41
C SER A 405 22.29 28.66 -1.23
N GLY A 406 23.10 28.72 -2.29
CA GLY A 406 24.46 28.18 -2.29
C GLY A 406 24.52 26.65 -2.35
N PHE A 407 25.73 26.13 -2.31
CA PHE A 407 26.05 24.73 -2.48
C PHE A 407 27.05 24.27 -1.43
N THR A 408 27.01 23.00 -1.08
CA THR A 408 27.96 22.39 -0.15
C THR A 408 29.38 22.46 -0.69
N ASN A 409 30.33 22.74 0.18
CA ASN A 409 31.76 22.84 -0.20
C ASN A 409 32.50 21.51 0.00
N GLU A 410 31.96 20.61 0.81
CA GLU A 410 32.60 19.37 1.21
C GLU A 410 31.73 18.15 0.90
N GLN A 411 32.38 17.03 0.61
CA GLN A 411 31.72 15.74 0.52
C GLN A 411 31.52 15.18 1.93
N LYS A 412 30.32 14.66 2.20
CA LYS A 412 29.99 13.87 3.39
C LYS A 412 29.77 12.42 3.01
N SER A 413 30.18 11.47 3.87
CA SER A 413 29.93 10.06 3.72
C SER A 413 29.44 9.51 5.05
N PHE A 414 28.31 8.79 5.04
CA PHE A 414 27.69 8.20 6.22
C PHE A 414 26.83 7.00 5.83
N SER A 415 26.83 5.95 6.63
CA SER A 415 25.95 4.78 6.46
C SER A 415 25.96 4.19 5.04
N GLY A 416 27.13 4.21 4.37
CA GLY A 416 27.26 3.80 2.96
C GLY A 416 26.70 4.79 1.93
N TYR A 417 26.12 5.91 2.34
CA TYR A 417 25.65 6.98 1.50
C TYR A 417 26.74 8.05 1.27
N ARG A 418 26.72 8.68 0.10
CA ARG A 418 27.62 9.79 -0.23
C ARG A 418 26.82 11.01 -0.67
N LEU A 419 27.01 12.12 0.04
CA LEU A 419 26.57 13.45 -0.34
C LEU A 419 27.77 14.21 -0.92
N ASN A 420 27.74 14.53 -2.21
CA ASN A 420 28.88 15.17 -2.89
C ASN A 420 29.04 16.64 -2.44
N ALA A 421 30.25 17.20 -2.61
CA ALA A 421 30.40 18.63 -2.71
C ALA A 421 29.65 19.16 -3.93
N GLY A 422 29.11 20.38 -3.86
CA GLY A 422 28.34 21.01 -4.92
C GLY A 422 26.84 20.65 -4.91
N VAL A 423 26.36 19.95 -3.91
CA VAL A 423 24.92 19.73 -3.67
C VAL A 423 24.30 21.03 -3.14
N TYR A 424 23.08 21.35 -3.58
CA TYR A 424 22.35 22.53 -3.13
C TYR A 424 22.06 22.46 -1.63
N ASN A 425 22.29 23.54 -0.88
CA ASN A 425 22.26 23.52 0.58
C ASN A 425 20.92 23.07 1.21
N MET A 426 19.80 23.21 0.49
CA MET A 426 18.50 22.73 1.00
C MET A 426 18.44 21.21 1.20
N TYR A 427 19.37 20.45 0.61
CA TYR A 427 19.45 18.99 0.73
C TYR A 427 20.49 18.52 1.75
N ASP A 428 21.22 19.45 2.35
CA ASP A 428 22.18 19.15 3.42
C ASP A 428 21.49 19.10 4.80
N ASN A 429 22.12 18.41 5.74
CA ASN A 429 21.67 18.33 7.14
C ASN A 429 20.23 17.82 7.34
N ARG A 430 19.71 16.99 6.44
CA ARG A 430 18.35 16.44 6.53
C ARG A 430 18.33 15.13 7.36
N GLU A 431 17.14 14.76 7.86
CA GLU A 431 16.93 13.46 8.51
C GLU A 431 17.25 12.29 7.58
N MET A 432 17.58 11.13 8.13
CA MET A 432 18.07 9.98 7.34
C MET A 432 17.06 9.43 6.36
N ARG A 433 15.74 9.50 6.67
CA ARG A 433 14.68 9.09 5.73
C ARG A 433 14.62 9.96 4.47
N PHE A 434 15.04 11.22 4.54
CA PHE A 434 15.17 12.06 3.34
C PHE A 434 16.15 11.44 2.35
N TYR A 435 17.35 11.07 2.80
CA TYR A 435 18.35 10.45 1.94
C TYR A 435 17.94 9.04 1.47
N ALA A 436 17.14 8.32 2.26
CA ALA A 436 16.60 7.02 1.88
C ALA A 436 15.51 7.10 0.80
N CYS A 437 14.76 8.20 0.72
CA CYS A 437 13.55 8.29 -0.10
C CYS A 437 13.62 9.26 -1.27
N VAL A 438 14.40 10.36 -1.15
CA VAL A 438 14.35 11.47 -2.10
C VAL A 438 15.55 11.45 -3.05
N GLY A 439 15.28 11.32 -4.35
CA GLY A 439 16.24 11.61 -5.41
C GLY A 439 16.13 13.09 -5.80
N PHE A 440 17.23 13.80 -5.73
CA PHE A 440 17.35 15.24 -6.01
C PHE A 440 18.50 15.53 -6.97
N SER A 441 18.55 16.73 -7.55
CA SER A 441 19.64 17.11 -8.44
C SER A 441 20.98 17.16 -7.71
N GLU A 442 22.05 16.66 -8.32
CA GLU A 442 23.40 16.41 -7.78
C GLU A 442 23.49 15.22 -6.81
N ARG A 443 22.43 14.39 -6.67
CA ARG A 443 22.51 13.14 -5.90
C ARG A 443 23.49 12.16 -6.56
N PHE A 444 24.28 11.48 -5.71
CA PHE A 444 25.16 10.38 -6.11
C PHE A 444 24.39 9.07 -6.25
N TRP A 445 24.64 8.34 -7.34
CA TRP A 445 24.05 7.05 -7.68
C TRP A 445 25.15 6.00 -7.83
N PRO A 446 25.25 5.03 -6.92
CA PRO A 446 26.31 4.01 -6.96
C PRO A 446 26.18 3.08 -8.15
N MET A 447 25.02 2.46 -8.36
CA MET A 447 24.73 1.48 -9.45
C MET A 447 25.82 0.40 -9.56
N SER A 448 26.26 -0.16 -8.42
CA SER A 448 27.51 -0.91 -8.31
C SER A 448 27.46 -2.33 -8.87
N SER A 449 26.29 -2.81 -9.35
CA SER A 449 26.23 -4.10 -10.06
C SER A 449 26.76 -4.02 -11.48
N THR A 450 26.78 -2.86 -12.13
CA THR A 450 27.39 -2.71 -13.45
C THR A 450 28.88 -2.42 -13.36
N THR A 451 29.65 -2.95 -14.33
CA THR A 451 31.08 -2.74 -14.46
C THR A 451 31.44 -1.83 -15.62
N MET A 452 30.43 -1.40 -16.40
CA MET A 452 30.62 -0.53 -17.56
C MET A 452 31.02 0.88 -17.12
N SER A 453 32.15 1.37 -17.64
CA SER A 453 32.61 2.75 -17.38
C SER A 453 31.55 3.77 -17.75
N GLY A 454 31.33 4.76 -16.89
CA GLY A 454 30.30 5.80 -17.07
C GLY A 454 28.87 5.37 -16.71
N LYS A 455 28.65 4.13 -16.22
CA LYS A 455 27.33 3.63 -15.81
C LYS A 455 27.21 3.35 -14.31
N TYR A 456 28.28 3.52 -13.52
CA TYR A 456 28.30 3.41 -12.08
C TYR A 456 28.99 4.60 -11.44
N ASN A 457 28.74 4.85 -10.16
CA ASN A 457 29.29 5.98 -9.39
C ASN A 457 29.06 7.34 -10.09
N GLN A 458 27.82 7.61 -10.47
CA GLN A 458 27.46 8.82 -11.20
C GLN A 458 26.73 9.84 -10.31
N THR A 459 26.95 11.11 -10.63
CA THR A 459 26.13 12.22 -10.10
C THR A 459 25.04 12.53 -11.11
N VAL A 460 23.80 12.61 -10.65
CA VAL A 460 22.62 12.81 -11.50
C VAL A 460 22.07 14.22 -11.32
N THR A 461 21.76 14.87 -12.42
CA THR A 461 21.16 16.21 -12.47
C THR A 461 19.86 16.21 -13.25
N TYR A 462 18.91 17.10 -12.88
CA TYR A 462 17.60 17.22 -13.49
C TYR A 462 17.36 18.61 -14.11
N TYR A 463 18.43 19.38 -14.36
CA TYR A 463 18.34 20.65 -15.09
C TYR A 463 17.76 20.43 -16.48
N TYR A 464 17.12 21.44 -17.06
CA TYR A 464 16.47 21.35 -18.37
C TYR A 464 17.33 20.68 -19.44
N ASP A 465 18.57 21.12 -19.57
CA ASP A 465 19.57 20.70 -20.58
C ASP A 465 20.49 19.55 -20.14
N SER A 466 20.27 19.00 -18.93
CA SER A 466 21.05 17.86 -18.42
C SER A 466 20.60 16.53 -19.04
N PRO A 467 21.42 15.45 -18.97
CA PRO A 467 21.05 14.14 -19.52
C PRO A 467 19.75 13.55 -19.01
N ASN A 468 19.29 13.95 -17.81
CA ASN A 468 18.03 13.52 -17.21
C ASN A 468 16.99 14.64 -17.17
N GLY A 469 17.24 15.75 -17.87
CA GLY A 469 16.38 16.92 -17.92
C GLY A 469 15.24 16.79 -18.92
N LYS A 470 14.28 17.70 -18.80
CA LYS A 470 13.04 17.77 -19.60
C LYS A 470 13.31 17.89 -21.11
N GLN A 471 14.42 18.48 -21.52
CA GLN A 471 14.76 18.62 -22.94
C GLN A 471 14.82 17.27 -23.68
N ASN A 472 15.15 16.18 -22.97
CA ASN A 472 15.42 14.89 -23.60
C ASN A 472 14.16 14.03 -23.81
N SER A 473 13.06 14.31 -23.11
CA SER A 473 11.81 13.55 -23.24
C SER A 473 10.61 14.41 -22.87
N ALA A 474 9.49 14.18 -23.54
CA ALA A 474 8.23 14.82 -23.22
C ALA A 474 7.55 14.25 -21.95
N THR A 475 7.89 13.02 -21.55
CA THR A 475 7.24 12.28 -20.46
C THR A 475 8.22 11.67 -19.47
N ASP A 476 9.38 11.24 -19.94
CA ASP A 476 10.39 10.56 -19.13
C ASP A 476 11.35 11.60 -18.54
N TYR A 477 10.87 12.34 -17.56
CA TYR A 477 11.64 13.30 -16.77
C TYR A 477 10.89 13.58 -15.47
N SER A 478 11.57 14.06 -14.44
CA SER A 478 10.91 14.48 -13.22
C SER A 478 10.25 15.85 -13.39
N PRO A 479 8.90 15.96 -13.38
CA PRO A 479 8.24 17.26 -13.51
C PRO A 479 8.41 18.19 -12.31
N THR A 480 8.91 17.68 -11.17
CA THR A 480 9.16 18.47 -9.96
C THR A 480 10.65 18.61 -9.63
N GLY A 481 11.55 17.96 -10.40
CA GLY A 481 12.98 17.90 -10.10
C GLY A 481 13.37 16.91 -8.99
N TYR A 482 12.41 16.14 -8.48
CA TYR A 482 12.62 15.08 -7.47
C TYR A 482 12.09 13.74 -7.98
N VAL A 483 12.71 12.65 -7.56
CA VAL A 483 12.26 11.29 -7.87
C VAL A 483 12.23 10.44 -6.60
N ILE A 484 11.41 9.38 -6.60
CA ILE A 484 11.41 8.39 -5.53
C ILE A 484 12.59 7.45 -5.66
N VAL A 485 13.33 7.22 -4.56
CA VAL A 485 14.46 6.28 -4.50
C VAL A 485 14.32 5.23 -3.38
N LYS A 486 13.26 5.26 -2.61
CA LYS A 486 13.00 4.40 -1.44
C LYS A 486 13.30 2.91 -1.67
N TYR A 487 12.95 2.40 -2.85
CA TYR A 487 13.11 0.99 -3.19
C TYR A 487 14.37 0.69 -4.00
N ILE A 488 15.22 1.70 -4.26
CA ILE A 488 16.40 1.53 -5.10
C ILE A 488 17.59 1.16 -4.22
N HIS A 489 18.14 -0.04 -4.46
CA HIS A 489 19.36 -0.50 -3.78
C HIS A 489 20.60 0.16 -4.41
N PRO A 490 21.66 0.44 -3.64
CA PRO A 490 22.92 0.95 -4.19
C PRO A 490 23.52 0.10 -5.32
N ASN A 491 23.24 -1.22 -5.32
CA ASN A 491 23.66 -2.13 -6.40
C ASN A 491 22.74 -2.12 -7.61
N ASP A 492 21.50 -1.58 -7.51
CA ASP A 492 20.56 -1.63 -8.64
C ASP A 492 21.08 -0.85 -9.82
N ALA A 493 21.10 -1.50 -10.99
CA ALA A 493 21.43 -0.88 -12.28
C ALA A 493 20.49 -1.40 -13.37
N TRP A 494 20.01 -0.50 -14.25
CA TRP A 494 19.14 -0.82 -15.38
C TRP A 494 19.87 -0.88 -16.71
N ASP A 495 21.12 -0.41 -16.76
CA ASP A 495 21.97 -0.35 -17.95
C ASP A 495 23.42 -0.70 -17.62
N GLY A 496 24.16 -1.20 -18.62
CA GLY A 496 25.54 -1.61 -18.51
C GLY A 496 25.76 -3.10 -18.31
N ASP A 497 27.02 -3.54 -18.41
CA ASP A 497 27.42 -4.94 -18.25
C ASP A 497 27.12 -5.41 -16.82
N ASN A 498 26.56 -6.63 -16.68
CA ASN A 498 26.18 -7.23 -15.41
C ASN A 498 25.10 -6.46 -14.61
N ALA A 499 24.42 -5.49 -15.23
CA ALA A 499 23.36 -4.73 -14.58
C ALA A 499 22.28 -5.65 -14.02
N ARG A 500 21.99 -5.52 -12.72
CA ARG A 500 20.95 -6.29 -12.03
C ARG A 500 20.22 -5.45 -11.00
N ARG A 501 19.06 -5.91 -10.58
CA ARG A 501 18.24 -5.32 -9.51
C ARG A 501 18.09 -6.34 -8.42
N MET A 502 18.06 -5.88 -7.18
CA MET A 502 17.79 -6.73 -6.03
C MET A 502 16.30 -7.09 -5.98
N ASP A 503 15.96 -8.26 -5.46
CA ASP A 503 14.58 -8.63 -5.13
C ASP A 503 14.01 -7.64 -4.12
N LYS A 504 12.73 -7.27 -4.26
CA LYS A 504 12.04 -6.37 -3.33
C LYS A 504 10.92 -7.11 -2.59
N GLY A 505 10.78 -6.78 -1.31
CA GLY A 505 9.61 -7.12 -0.52
C GLY A 505 8.67 -5.93 -0.45
N TYR A 506 7.36 -6.22 -0.50
CA TYR A 506 6.33 -5.23 -0.21
C TYR A 506 5.67 -5.58 1.13
N PRO A 507 5.74 -4.68 2.13
CA PRO A 507 5.05 -4.89 3.39
C PRO A 507 3.56 -4.53 3.22
N ILE A 508 2.68 -5.51 3.25
CA ILE A 508 1.23 -5.27 3.25
C ILE A 508 0.83 -4.66 4.59
N ILE A 509 1.37 -5.21 5.69
CA ILE A 509 1.26 -4.67 7.05
C ILE A 509 2.63 -4.79 7.71
N ARG A 510 3.16 -3.69 8.23
CA ARG A 510 4.40 -3.69 9.00
C ARG A 510 4.19 -3.13 10.41
N TYR A 511 5.08 -3.48 11.31
CA TYR A 511 4.93 -3.17 12.73
C TYR A 511 4.89 -1.66 13.03
N ALA A 512 5.58 -0.83 12.24
CA ALA A 512 5.46 0.62 12.34
C ALA A 512 4.02 1.12 12.13
N ASP A 513 3.24 0.48 11.23
CA ASP A 513 1.83 0.84 11.03
C ASP A 513 0.99 0.48 12.27
N ILE A 514 1.23 -0.69 12.87
CA ILE A 514 0.56 -1.10 14.12
C ILE A 514 0.85 -0.11 15.24
N LEU A 515 2.11 0.32 15.39
CA LEU A 515 2.52 1.28 16.44
C LEU A 515 1.86 2.65 16.24
N LEU A 516 1.85 3.18 15.02
CA LEU A 516 1.26 4.49 14.74
C LEU A 516 -0.28 4.45 14.79
N MET A 517 -0.92 3.36 14.36
CA MET A 517 -2.37 3.15 14.55
C MET A 517 -2.74 3.02 16.03
N TYR A 518 -1.89 2.38 16.84
CA TYR A 518 -2.10 2.30 18.28
C TYR A 518 -2.04 3.68 18.93
N ALA A 519 -0.99 4.45 18.65
CA ALA A 519 -0.84 5.81 19.16
C ALA A 519 -2.01 6.72 18.77
N GLU A 520 -2.44 6.65 17.49
CA GLU A 520 -3.60 7.36 16.99
C GLU A 520 -4.89 6.97 17.74
N SER A 521 -5.12 5.68 17.86
CA SER A 521 -6.35 5.16 18.48
C SER A 521 -6.45 5.56 19.95
N LEU A 522 -5.36 5.47 20.70
CA LEU A 522 -5.33 5.94 22.09
C LEU A 522 -5.56 7.45 22.21
N ASN A 523 -5.03 8.23 21.27
CA ASN A 523 -5.16 9.69 21.30
C ASN A 523 -6.62 10.17 21.29
N HIS A 524 -7.51 9.43 20.67
CA HIS A 524 -8.94 9.75 20.56
C HIS A 524 -9.81 9.28 21.72
N LEU A 525 -9.23 8.69 22.78
CA LEU A 525 -9.99 8.20 23.95
C LEU A 525 -10.10 9.27 25.04
N THR A 526 -11.30 9.47 25.56
CA THR A 526 -11.56 10.38 26.68
C THR A 526 -11.71 9.65 28.02
N LYS A 527 -11.90 8.33 27.98
CA LYS A 527 -12.06 7.46 29.15
C LYS A 527 -11.36 6.11 28.94
N ALA A 528 -11.27 5.31 30.00
CA ALA A 528 -10.78 3.94 29.91
C ALA A 528 -11.86 2.97 29.42
N TYR A 529 -11.42 1.96 28.67
CA TYR A 529 -12.26 0.87 28.15
C TYR A 529 -11.62 -0.48 28.43
N GLU A 530 -12.46 -1.48 28.67
CA GLU A 530 -12.10 -2.90 28.73
C GLU A 530 -12.68 -3.59 27.50
N ILE A 531 -11.84 -3.87 26.52
CA ILE A 531 -12.25 -4.45 25.23
C ILE A 531 -11.91 -5.93 25.20
N LYS A 532 -12.92 -6.77 24.98
CA LYS A 532 -12.75 -8.21 24.81
C LYS A 532 -12.56 -8.56 23.33
N LEU A 533 -11.44 -9.20 23.00
CA LEU A 533 -11.12 -9.74 21.68
C LEU A 533 -10.82 -11.25 21.81
N GLY A 534 -11.73 -12.09 21.32
CA GLY A 534 -11.66 -13.53 21.57
C GLY A 534 -11.76 -13.84 23.07
N ASP A 535 -10.76 -14.54 23.59
CA ASP A 535 -10.70 -14.91 25.03
C ASP A 535 -9.90 -13.90 25.88
N GLU A 536 -9.27 -12.89 25.26
CA GLU A 536 -8.44 -11.91 25.93
C GLU A 536 -9.18 -10.58 26.13
N THR A 537 -8.84 -9.89 27.23
CA THR A 537 -9.38 -8.55 27.53
C THR A 537 -8.22 -7.55 27.56
N TYR A 538 -8.40 -6.43 26.89
CA TYR A 538 -7.43 -5.36 26.76
C TYR A 538 -7.98 -4.09 27.41
N SER A 539 -7.22 -3.57 28.38
CA SER A 539 -7.47 -2.25 28.96
C SER A 539 -6.79 -1.20 28.08
N VAL A 540 -7.53 -0.19 27.66
CA VAL A 540 -7.04 0.91 26.81
C VAL A 540 -7.64 2.23 27.27
N SER A 541 -6.81 3.28 27.24
CA SER A 541 -7.19 4.66 27.58
C SER A 541 -6.24 5.63 26.91
N ARG A 542 -6.48 6.92 26.95
CA ARG A 542 -5.51 7.94 26.53
C ARG A 542 -4.35 8.01 27.53
N ASP A 543 -3.53 6.99 27.56
CA ASP A 543 -2.29 6.94 28.33
C ASP A 543 -1.15 7.58 27.52
N LEU A 544 -0.68 8.74 27.99
CA LEU A 544 0.36 9.51 27.29
C LEU A 544 1.69 8.77 27.22
N ASN A 545 2.00 7.87 28.16
CA ASN A 545 3.22 7.08 28.14
C ASN A 545 3.12 5.95 27.08
N GLU A 546 1.97 5.29 26.97
CA GLU A 546 1.77 4.27 25.93
C GLU A 546 1.79 4.91 24.53
N ILE A 547 1.13 6.06 24.34
CA ILE A 547 1.17 6.82 23.07
C ILE A 547 2.61 7.20 22.74
N LYS A 548 3.32 7.82 23.70
CA LYS A 548 4.71 8.25 23.55
C LYS A 548 5.61 7.07 23.20
N SER A 549 5.49 5.95 23.91
CA SER A 549 6.31 4.76 23.66
C SER A 549 6.13 4.21 22.25
N ALA A 550 4.88 4.06 21.78
CA ALA A 550 4.60 3.54 20.44
C ALA A 550 5.10 4.51 19.35
N PHE A 551 4.82 5.81 19.49
CA PHE A 551 5.21 6.82 18.53
C PHE A 551 6.73 7.02 18.46
N ASN A 552 7.38 7.09 19.62
CA ASN A 552 8.82 7.33 19.70
C ASN A 552 9.66 6.18 19.15
N LEU A 553 9.21 4.93 19.27
CA LEU A 553 9.91 3.80 18.63
C LEU A 553 10.16 4.05 17.14
N VAL A 554 9.17 4.58 16.41
CA VAL A 554 9.29 4.89 14.98
C VAL A 554 10.25 6.06 14.75
N ARG A 555 10.15 7.11 15.54
CA ARG A 555 11.02 8.29 15.45
C ARG A 555 12.46 7.98 15.80
N HIS A 556 12.71 7.31 16.93
CA HIS A 556 14.05 6.92 17.38
C HIS A 556 14.74 6.00 16.35
N ARG A 557 14.01 5.02 15.76
CA ARG A 557 14.55 4.19 14.68
C ARG A 557 15.07 5.06 13.51
N SER A 558 14.44 6.18 13.26
CA SER A 558 14.79 7.11 12.17
C SER A 558 15.80 8.21 12.60
N GLY A 559 16.31 8.14 13.83
CA GLY A 559 17.24 9.15 14.38
C GLY A 559 16.57 10.49 14.74
N MET A 560 15.25 10.48 14.93
CA MET A 560 14.48 11.69 15.26
C MET A 560 14.14 11.70 16.74
N PRO A 561 14.19 12.89 17.40
CA PRO A 561 13.71 13.03 18.78
C PRO A 561 12.24 12.60 18.90
N GLY A 562 11.90 12.00 20.02
CA GLY A 562 10.53 11.65 20.35
C GLY A 562 9.61 12.88 20.48
N ILE A 563 8.30 12.61 20.64
CA ILE A 563 7.30 13.67 20.82
C ILE A 563 7.49 14.38 22.15
N SER A 564 7.37 15.71 22.18
CA SER A 564 7.41 16.49 23.41
C SER A 564 6.14 16.27 24.25
N ASN A 565 6.24 16.41 25.57
CA ASN A 565 5.08 16.31 26.44
C ASN A 565 4.03 17.40 26.17
N ASN A 566 4.46 18.58 25.70
CA ASN A 566 3.56 19.68 25.38
C ASN A 566 2.73 19.37 24.11
N ASP A 567 3.39 18.88 23.06
CA ASP A 567 2.71 18.52 21.80
C ASP A 567 1.77 17.32 21.98
N LEU A 568 2.15 16.38 22.85
CA LEU A 568 1.33 15.21 23.17
C LEU A 568 0.13 15.55 24.07
N ALA A 569 0.23 16.59 24.88
CA ALA A 569 -0.87 16.98 25.79
C ALA A 569 -2.13 17.40 25.04
N ASP A 570 -1.98 18.05 23.86
CA ASP A 570 -3.07 18.48 23.01
C ASP A 570 -3.38 17.43 21.94
N GLU A 571 -4.63 16.93 21.92
CA GLU A 571 -5.08 15.85 21.02
C GLU A 571 -4.92 16.24 19.55
N GLU A 572 -5.34 17.46 19.19
CA GLU A 572 -5.32 17.94 17.79
C GLU A 572 -3.89 18.17 17.30
N THR A 573 -3.02 18.74 18.17
CA THR A 573 -1.60 18.93 17.86
C THR A 573 -0.91 17.61 17.60
N PHE A 574 -1.11 16.62 18.48
CA PHE A 574 -0.53 15.29 18.28
C PHE A 574 -1.04 14.63 17.02
N GLN A 575 -2.34 14.74 16.72
CA GLN A 575 -2.94 14.18 15.49
C GLN A 575 -2.25 14.74 14.25
N LYS A 576 -2.03 16.04 14.14
CA LYS A 576 -1.33 16.68 13.02
C LYS A 576 0.13 16.20 12.89
N ILE A 577 0.84 16.05 14.02
CA ILE A 577 2.20 15.51 14.03
C ILE A 577 2.22 14.05 13.54
N LEU A 578 1.27 13.25 14.00
CA LEU A 578 1.14 11.84 13.59
C LEU A 578 0.82 11.72 12.09
N GLU A 579 -0.02 12.58 11.54
CA GLU A 579 -0.34 12.61 10.10
C GLU A 579 0.89 12.88 9.24
N ILE A 580 1.75 13.81 9.67
CA ILE A 580 3.03 14.11 9.01
C ILE A 580 4.01 12.94 9.19
N GLU A 581 4.09 12.35 10.38
CA GLU A 581 4.97 11.22 10.65
C GLU A 581 4.58 10.01 9.78
N ARG A 582 3.27 9.71 9.67
CA ARG A 582 2.77 8.65 8.78
C ARG A 582 3.09 8.94 7.31
N MET A 583 2.94 10.18 6.85
CA MET A 583 3.27 10.58 5.47
C MET A 583 4.74 10.32 5.14
N LYS A 584 5.67 10.65 6.05
CA LYS A 584 7.12 10.39 5.88
C LYS A 584 7.46 8.91 5.97
N GLU A 585 6.93 8.24 6.98
CA GLU A 585 7.23 6.85 7.29
C GLU A 585 6.75 5.91 6.18
N PHE A 586 5.52 6.12 5.67
CA PHE A 586 4.86 5.27 4.68
C PHE A 586 4.91 5.82 3.25
N LEU A 587 5.84 6.75 2.96
CA LEU A 587 5.98 7.31 1.63
C LEU A 587 6.00 6.22 0.55
N HIS A 588 5.11 6.31 -0.44
CA HIS A 588 4.97 5.34 -1.53
C HIS A 588 4.77 3.88 -1.08
N GLU A 589 4.09 3.66 0.05
CA GLU A 589 3.56 2.35 0.44
C GLU A 589 2.03 2.23 0.18
N GLY A 590 1.46 3.19 -0.55
CA GLY A 590 0.03 3.21 -0.90
C GLY A 590 -0.91 3.62 0.24
N GLN A 591 -0.39 3.90 1.44
CA GLN A 591 -1.22 4.19 2.61
C GLN A 591 -1.77 5.61 2.63
N ARG A 592 -1.03 6.61 2.15
CA ARG A 592 -1.45 8.02 2.15
C ARG A 592 -2.81 8.22 1.47
N TYR A 593 -3.07 7.47 0.38
CA TYR A 593 -4.35 7.50 -0.33
C TYR A 593 -5.54 7.22 0.58
N PHE A 594 -5.40 6.25 1.49
CA PHE A 594 -6.44 5.88 2.45
C PHE A 594 -6.42 6.78 3.68
N ASP A 595 -5.25 7.18 4.17
CA ASP A 595 -5.10 8.04 5.35
C ASP A 595 -5.80 9.38 5.19
N VAL A 596 -5.53 10.13 4.11
CA VAL A 596 -6.19 11.44 3.89
C VAL A 596 -7.71 11.31 3.72
N ARG A 597 -8.18 10.17 3.20
CA ARG A 597 -9.61 9.91 3.04
C ARG A 597 -10.27 9.53 4.36
N ARG A 598 -9.70 8.58 5.10
CA ARG A 598 -10.28 8.16 6.38
C ARG A 598 -10.30 9.29 7.42
N TRP A 599 -9.31 10.19 7.41
CA TRP A 599 -9.29 11.39 8.24
C TRP A 599 -10.27 12.47 7.76
N GLY A 600 -10.77 12.39 6.55
CA GLY A 600 -11.69 13.36 5.96
C GLY A 600 -11.03 14.64 5.46
N ILE A 601 -9.71 14.65 5.32
CA ILE A 601 -8.89 15.81 4.88
C ILE A 601 -8.48 15.75 3.40
N TYR A 602 -8.98 14.77 2.65
CA TYR A 602 -8.62 14.55 1.24
C TYR A 602 -8.77 15.82 0.39
N GLU A 603 -9.91 16.53 0.51
CA GLU A 603 -10.17 17.72 -0.31
C GLU A 603 -9.24 18.88 0.06
N GLU A 604 -8.84 19.00 1.30
CA GLU A 604 -7.87 20.00 1.78
C GLU A 604 -6.49 19.71 1.21
N THR A 605 -6.00 18.48 1.39
CA THR A 605 -4.65 18.08 0.95
C THR A 605 -4.48 18.12 -0.57
N GLU A 606 -5.51 17.74 -1.32
CA GLU A 606 -5.44 17.68 -2.79
C GLU A 606 -5.72 19.03 -3.48
N ASN A 607 -6.32 19.99 -2.78
CA ASN A 607 -6.45 21.36 -3.28
C ASN A 607 -5.15 22.15 -3.18
N GLU A 608 -4.17 21.69 -2.43
CA GLU A 608 -2.85 22.31 -2.40
C GLU A 608 -2.18 22.25 -3.78
N THR A 609 -1.57 23.36 -4.16
CA THR A 609 -0.85 23.42 -5.44
C THR A 609 0.41 22.57 -5.40
N ILE A 610 0.56 21.66 -6.36
CA ILE A 610 1.78 20.90 -6.52
C ILE A 610 2.92 21.85 -6.90
N MET A 611 4.00 21.80 -6.13
CA MET A 611 5.22 22.57 -6.33
C MET A 611 6.41 21.62 -6.56
N GLY A 612 7.47 22.16 -7.16
CA GLY A 612 8.74 21.49 -7.36
C GLY A 612 9.83 22.50 -7.70
N MET A 613 10.99 22.04 -8.14
CA MET A 613 12.05 22.86 -8.68
C MET A 613 11.73 23.27 -10.13
N ASN A 614 12.35 24.33 -10.62
CA ASN A 614 12.18 24.82 -11.98
C ASN A 614 12.89 23.91 -13.00
N VAL A 615 12.22 22.87 -13.46
CA VAL A 615 12.74 21.92 -14.44
C VAL A 615 12.85 22.48 -15.86
N ASP A 616 12.34 23.68 -16.10
CA ASP A 616 12.53 24.45 -17.35
C ASP A 616 13.77 25.34 -17.31
N GLY A 617 14.49 25.39 -16.17
CA GLY A 617 15.71 26.17 -15.95
C GLY A 617 16.99 25.35 -16.17
N SER A 618 18.05 26.05 -16.66
CA SER A 618 19.42 25.58 -16.54
C SER A 618 19.86 25.54 -15.06
N LYS A 619 21.09 25.11 -14.78
CA LYS A 619 21.62 25.02 -13.40
C LYS A 619 21.39 26.30 -12.58
N GLU A 620 21.56 27.47 -13.17
CA GLU A 620 21.43 28.77 -12.50
C GLU A 620 20.01 29.07 -12.03
N ASN A 621 19.00 28.56 -12.73
CA ASN A 621 17.58 28.85 -12.48
C ASN A 621 16.78 27.64 -12.00
N PHE A 622 17.39 26.46 -11.90
CA PHE A 622 16.71 25.22 -11.51
C PHE A 622 16.22 25.28 -10.07
N TYR A 623 17.02 25.79 -9.13
CA TYR A 623 16.74 25.79 -7.70
C TYR A 623 15.75 26.88 -7.27
N GLN A 624 14.72 27.09 -8.07
CA GLN A 624 13.60 27.98 -7.78
C GLN A 624 12.33 27.15 -7.65
N ARG A 625 11.57 27.38 -6.58
CA ARG A 625 10.28 26.72 -6.38
C ARG A 625 9.29 27.22 -7.42
N THR A 626 8.73 26.29 -8.19
CA THR A 626 7.75 26.60 -9.24
C THR A 626 6.61 25.58 -9.25
N VAL A 627 5.48 25.98 -9.80
CA VAL A 627 4.44 25.06 -10.23
C VAL A 627 4.90 24.39 -11.52
N PRO A 628 4.88 23.06 -11.63
CA PRO A 628 5.25 22.38 -12.87
C PRO A 628 4.47 22.93 -14.08
N ASN A 629 5.19 23.30 -15.12
CA ASN A 629 4.63 23.89 -16.34
C ASN A 629 3.92 22.82 -17.18
N THR A 630 2.70 22.47 -16.78
CA THR A 630 1.83 21.51 -17.47
C THR A 630 0.36 21.79 -17.20
N SER A 631 -0.48 21.58 -18.21
CA SER A 631 -1.94 21.71 -18.07
C SER A 631 -2.56 20.72 -17.08
N ARG A 632 -1.89 19.61 -16.78
CA ARG A 632 -2.35 18.60 -15.82
C ARG A 632 -2.53 19.14 -14.40
N ILE A 633 -1.74 20.13 -14.00
CA ILE A 633 -1.86 20.75 -12.66
C ILE A 633 -3.25 21.42 -12.52
N GLY A 634 -3.64 22.24 -13.48
CA GLY A 634 -4.93 22.92 -13.47
C GLY A 634 -6.13 22.02 -13.81
N ALA A 635 -5.87 20.81 -14.36
CA ALA A 635 -6.92 19.85 -14.71
C ALA A 635 -7.23 18.86 -13.57
N ARG A 636 -6.53 18.93 -12.43
CA ARG A 636 -6.79 18.03 -11.30
C ARG A 636 -8.17 18.25 -10.73
N LEU A 637 -8.90 17.15 -10.58
CA LEU A 637 -10.25 17.13 -10.01
C LEU A 637 -10.18 16.82 -8.52
N VAL A 638 -10.68 17.71 -7.70
CA VAL A 638 -10.92 17.47 -6.27
C VAL A 638 -12.41 17.52 -6.02
N HIS A 639 -12.99 16.40 -5.64
CA HIS A 639 -14.43 16.30 -5.42
C HIS A 639 -14.74 15.18 -4.43
N LYS A 640 -15.73 15.39 -3.54
CA LYS A 640 -16.11 14.40 -2.50
C LYS A 640 -16.46 13.01 -3.05
N LYS A 641 -16.90 12.84 -4.31
CA LYS A 641 -17.13 11.52 -4.91
C LYS A 641 -15.87 10.64 -4.92
N LEU A 642 -14.66 11.25 -4.91
CA LEU A 642 -13.38 10.54 -4.96
C LEU A 642 -12.95 9.95 -3.61
N TYR A 643 -13.79 10.05 -2.57
CA TYR A 643 -13.59 9.24 -1.34
C TYR A 643 -13.76 7.75 -1.59
N LEU A 644 -14.66 7.37 -2.50
CA LEU A 644 -14.88 5.99 -2.94
C LEU A 644 -14.80 5.90 -4.47
N LEU A 645 -14.45 4.73 -4.97
CA LEU A 645 -14.43 4.46 -6.41
C LEU A 645 -15.83 4.13 -6.92
N PRO A 646 -16.13 4.35 -8.21
CA PRO A 646 -17.42 3.96 -8.78
C PRO A 646 -17.53 2.46 -8.91
N ILE A 647 -18.67 1.88 -8.54
CA ILE A 647 -19.00 0.51 -8.94
C ILE A 647 -19.23 0.52 -10.47
N PRO A 648 -18.69 -0.44 -11.23
CA PRO A 648 -18.86 -0.48 -12.68
C PRO A 648 -20.33 -0.48 -13.09
N LEU A 649 -20.70 0.40 -14.01
CA LEU A 649 -22.10 0.62 -14.39
C LEU A 649 -22.77 -0.67 -14.97
N ASN A 650 -21.97 -1.51 -15.63
CA ASN A 650 -22.45 -2.79 -16.13
C ASN A 650 -22.86 -3.74 -14.99
N GLU A 651 -22.21 -3.68 -13.84
CA GLU A 651 -22.57 -4.47 -12.65
C GLU A 651 -23.81 -3.91 -11.97
N ILE A 652 -23.92 -2.60 -11.81
CA ILE A 652 -25.16 -1.93 -11.30
C ILE A 652 -26.38 -2.30 -12.14
N ARG A 653 -26.23 -2.37 -13.47
CA ARG A 653 -27.34 -2.76 -14.39
C ARG A 653 -27.76 -4.21 -14.24
N LYS A 654 -26.87 -5.10 -13.86
CA LYS A 654 -27.18 -6.51 -13.59
C LYS A 654 -27.81 -6.74 -12.22
N LEU A 655 -27.57 -5.83 -11.27
CA LEU A 655 -27.96 -5.93 -9.87
C LEU A 655 -28.84 -4.73 -9.47
N PRO A 656 -30.14 -4.75 -9.86
CA PRO A 656 -31.06 -3.64 -9.60
C PRO A 656 -31.15 -3.21 -8.13
N SER A 657 -30.93 -4.10 -7.18
CA SER A 657 -30.91 -3.80 -5.73
C SER A 657 -29.59 -3.21 -5.22
N CYS A 658 -28.54 -3.20 -6.05
CA CYS A 658 -27.25 -2.64 -5.70
C CYS A 658 -27.21 -1.14 -6.02
N ASP A 659 -26.97 -0.31 -5.01
CA ASP A 659 -26.83 1.14 -5.17
C ASP A 659 -25.41 1.53 -5.60
N GLN A 660 -25.29 2.61 -6.38
CA GLN A 660 -24.02 3.23 -6.71
C GLN A 660 -23.47 4.02 -5.51
N ASN A 661 -22.18 4.30 -5.52
CA ASN A 661 -21.55 5.21 -4.57
C ASN A 661 -22.02 6.67 -4.83
N PRO A 662 -22.07 7.50 -3.79
CA PRO A 662 -22.55 8.88 -3.91
C PRO A 662 -21.82 9.67 -5.00
N ASP A 663 -22.58 10.47 -5.74
CA ASP A 663 -22.12 11.35 -6.82
C ASP A 663 -21.50 10.63 -8.06
N TRP A 664 -21.67 9.30 -8.15
CA TRP A 664 -21.29 8.48 -9.32
C TRP A 664 -22.50 7.99 -10.14
N GLU A 665 -23.69 8.45 -9.82
CA GLU A 665 -24.97 7.90 -10.33
C GLU A 665 -25.27 8.24 -11.80
N SER A 666 -24.45 9.02 -12.48
CA SER A 666 -24.70 9.46 -13.87
C SER A 666 -23.64 8.98 -14.86
#